data_0b8ddc2472d062063e18a86805af0950
#
_entry.id   0b8ddc2472d062063e18a86805af0950
#
_cell.length_a   1.000
_cell.length_b   1.000
_cell.length_c   1.000
_cell.angle_alpha   90.00
_cell.angle_beta   90.00
_cell.angle_gamma   90.00
#
_symmetry.space_group_name_H-M   'P 1'
#
loop_
_entity.id
_entity.type
_entity.pdbx_description
1 polymer ?
#
loop_
_entity_poly.entity_id
_entity_poly.type
_entity_poly.pdbx_seq_one_letter_code
_entity_poly.pdbx_strand_id
1 'polypeptide(L)'
;MKNNKFFFKILFFLIFFFNFNFLLSDEFEFKASKIETTNNNNKIKGTGGVEVNDKKDLIITGQQFEYNKLNSILVVNDNVVIKDSLNNNLIKTEKITFNKISNIINTANKTIIELDSGYLIESSSLIYDRNLNIITSDNKTFVTDPYENKLTMRAFQYSTINRILSAQDVEITDIEKNYYNIKNIKYDFRNNEIIGQDLSLEFNSGNIKTDQNQPRLKGNTIFYKKDTTQVKQGVFTTCKKDDDCPPWVLSASKIEHNKVKKTVNYENALLKIYDVPVFYFPKFFHPDPTVKRQSGFLVPTFSQSNNLGNYISIPYFNAISNSSDLTFTPRFYDKGKTIYQTEYRKHNKNSKHMLDFSIKNKSIQIFDDNKKKSSTHFFSKSSFDLDLDNNFTGEFDIKIQQSSDDDYLKTYKLKSPLIESENNLNTSLNFNLYNDDLSVKITSETYENLSLPDSDRYEFIYPSINIIKEFDYFDNGSFSLSSAILNKQYQTNIKESTITNDLNYKSYDKISSIGLLSSYEVLIKNFNSDANNSSKFSNKKSKSLAAITNYELKYPLKKNTNNYTSTITPIISARYSPNDTKNRSQDDRIINYDNIFSINRIGLGDSVEGGQSITMGTEYSLINNDNKRNISASLATVFRDKENKNLPLNSTLGKKNSDIFGNIEFNNDGFIDFDYGFALDNNLKTINYNQIKSTLSFYKFVSEFDFLEKKGINSESYIANETKFTLNESSSIGFRTRRNKEKNLTEYYNLLYEYQNDCLIAGIEYTKDYYSDGSLKPEELLFFSVTIMPFGTIDSPGIN
;
A
#
# COMPACT_ATOMS: atom_id res chain seq x y z
N MET A 1 26.09 -104.04 -46.60
CA MET A 1 26.63 -103.29 -47.72
C MET A 1 25.66 -103.13 -48.84
N LYS A 2 24.93 -102.04 -48.95
CA LYS A 2 24.25 -101.52 -50.17
C LYS A 2 23.58 -100.18 -49.85
N ASN A 3 23.81 -99.20 -50.70
CA ASN A 3 23.05 -97.96 -50.89
C ASN A 3 23.59 -96.70 -50.21
N ASN A 4 24.87 -96.38 -50.50
CA ASN A 4 25.33 -95.01 -50.24
C ASN A 4 25.43 -94.16 -51.57
N LYS A 5 24.91 -94.62 -52.70
CA LYS A 5 24.90 -93.77 -53.93
C LYS A 5 23.59 -93.00 -54.23
N PHE A 6 22.54 -93.33 -53.48
CA PHE A 6 21.24 -92.63 -53.66
C PHE A 6 21.17 -91.34 -52.84
N PHE A 7 21.86 -91.32 -51.70
CA PHE A 7 21.91 -90.11 -50.84
C PHE A 7 22.78 -88.99 -51.42
N PHE A 8 23.78 -89.31 -52.19
CA PHE A 8 24.67 -88.33 -52.81
C PHE A 8 24.03 -87.64 -54.03
N LYS A 9 23.12 -88.32 -54.72
CA LYS A 9 22.39 -87.76 -55.87
C LYS A 9 21.22 -86.85 -55.43
N ILE A 10 20.59 -87.07 -54.31
CA ILE A 10 19.61 -86.26 -53.74
C ILE A 10 20.23 -84.95 -53.13
N LEU A 11 21.43 -85.13 -52.53
CA LEU A 11 22.13 -83.97 -52.01
C LEU A 11 22.67 -83.06 -53.12
N PHE A 12 23.00 -83.53 -54.29
CA PHE A 12 23.46 -82.73 -55.43
C PHE A 12 22.29 -82.07 -56.17
N PHE A 13 21.10 -82.68 -56.13
CA PHE A 13 19.88 -82.12 -56.71
C PHE A 13 19.27 -81.08 -55.83
N LEU A 14 19.46 -81.19 -54.50
CA LEU A 14 19.03 -80.17 -53.53
C LEU A 14 19.93 -78.91 -53.54
N ILE A 15 21.25 -79.04 -53.87
CA ILE A 15 22.18 -77.91 -53.98
C ILE A 15 21.94 -77.14 -55.30
N PHE A 16 21.33 -77.75 -56.32
CA PHE A 16 21.06 -77.10 -57.58
C PHE A 16 19.71 -76.29 -57.60
N PHE A 17 18.81 -76.54 -56.61
CA PHE A 17 17.55 -75.82 -56.45
C PHE A 17 17.62 -74.67 -55.46
N PHE A 18 18.76 -74.37 -54.81
CA PHE A 18 18.94 -73.23 -53.87
C PHE A 18 19.74 -72.09 -54.46
N ASN A 19 19.84 -72.01 -55.82
CA ASN A 19 20.14 -70.76 -56.45
C ASN A 19 18.82 -69.99 -56.80
N PHE A 20 18.05 -69.77 -55.72
CA PHE A 20 17.09 -68.67 -55.83
C PHE A 20 17.91 -67.41 -55.82
N ASN A 21 17.99 -66.73 -56.99
CA ASN A 21 18.24 -65.32 -57.07
C ASN A 21 17.11 -64.64 -56.25
N PHE A 22 17.42 -64.19 -55.06
CA PHE A 22 16.65 -63.21 -54.42
C PHE A 22 16.62 -62.05 -55.40
N LEU A 23 15.50 -61.88 -56.12
CA LEU A 23 15.11 -60.59 -56.67
C LEU A 23 15.09 -59.64 -55.50
N LEU A 24 16.14 -58.82 -55.35
CA LEU A 24 16.16 -57.69 -54.47
C LEU A 24 14.95 -56.82 -54.91
N SER A 25 13.84 -57.00 -54.19
CA SER A 25 12.68 -56.08 -54.29
C SER A 25 13.21 -54.69 -54.09
N ASP A 26 12.90 -53.75 -54.95
CA ASP A 26 13.28 -52.34 -54.74
C ASP A 26 12.89 -51.94 -53.30
N GLU A 27 13.84 -51.35 -52.60
CA GLU A 27 13.74 -51.01 -51.18
C GLU A 27 12.66 -49.95 -50.93
N PHE A 28 12.24 -49.21 -52.00
CA PHE A 28 11.21 -48.19 -51.94
C PHE A 28 10.20 -48.37 -53.10
N GLU A 29 8.98 -47.94 -52.87
CA GLU A 29 8.00 -47.73 -53.93
C GLU A 29 7.97 -46.23 -54.27
N PHE A 30 8.13 -45.89 -55.55
CA PHE A 30 8.21 -44.50 -56.00
C PHE A 30 7.00 -44.19 -56.87
N LYS A 31 6.37 -43.01 -56.63
CA LYS A 31 5.37 -42.40 -57.48
C LYS A 31 5.81 -40.96 -57.78
N ALA A 32 5.80 -40.58 -59.05
CA ALA A 32 6.11 -39.21 -59.54
C ALA A 32 5.51 -38.97 -60.90
N SER A 33 5.33 -37.71 -61.26
CA SER A 33 4.84 -37.36 -62.62
C SER A 33 5.83 -37.73 -63.70
N LYS A 34 7.12 -37.68 -63.42
CA LYS A 34 8.20 -38.13 -64.33
C LYS A 34 9.28 -38.87 -63.55
N ILE A 35 9.65 -40.08 -63.98
CA ILE A 35 10.71 -40.85 -63.42
C ILE A 35 11.77 -41.16 -64.47
N GLU A 36 13.03 -40.85 -64.20
CA GLU A 36 14.17 -41.10 -65.05
C GLU A 36 15.19 -41.99 -64.32
N THR A 37 15.80 -42.91 -65.06
CA THR A 37 16.88 -43.74 -64.56
C THR A 37 18.18 -43.35 -65.29
N THR A 38 19.24 -43.17 -64.54
CA THR A 38 20.56 -42.78 -65.05
C THR A 38 21.66 -43.73 -64.48
N ASN A 39 22.83 -43.71 -65.08
CA ASN A 39 24.01 -44.43 -64.56
C ASN A 39 23.78 -45.95 -64.48
N ASN A 40 23.42 -46.59 -65.66
CA ASN A 40 23.11 -48.03 -65.75
C ASN A 40 22.05 -48.50 -64.73
N ASN A 41 20.97 -47.74 -64.55
CA ASN A 41 19.86 -48.01 -63.64
C ASN A 41 20.23 -47.92 -62.15
N ASN A 42 21.43 -47.44 -61.78
CA ASN A 42 21.84 -47.31 -60.37
C ASN A 42 21.33 -46.02 -59.68
N LYS A 43 20.88 -45.02 -60.48
CA LYS A 43 20.24 -43.79 -59.98
C LYS A 43 18.85 -43.66 -60.55
N ILE A 44 17.90 -43.40 -59.65
CA ILE A 44 16.50 -43.10 -60.01
C ILE A 44 16.20 -41.64 -59.61
N LYS A 45 15.69 -40.85 -60.53
CA LYS A 45 15.24 -39.48 -60.30
C LYS A 45 13.75 -39.33 -60.58
N GLY A 46 13.02 -38.68 -59.67
CA GLY A 46 11.61 -38.36 -59.87
C GLY A 46 11.35 -36.87 -59.74
N THR A 47 10.48 -36.29 -60.56
CA THR A 47 10.10 -34.87 -60.53
C THR A 47 8.59 -34.66 -60.74
N GLY A 48 8.07 -33.52 -60.36
CA GLY A 48 6.67 -33.12 -60.54
C GLY A 48 5.67 -33.66 -59.51
N GLY A 49 6.04 -33.55 -58.23
CA GLY A 49 5.31 -34.10 -57.10
C GLY A 49 5.65 -35.60 -56.89
N VAL A 50 6.32 -35.91 -55.87
CA VAL A 50 6.84 -37.26 -55.62
C VAL A 50 6.30 -37.83 -54.30
N GLU A 51 6.06 -39.15 -54.28
CA GLU A 51 5.74 -39.95 -53.11
C GLU A 51 6.67 -41.18 -53.08
N VAL A 52 7.35 -41.33 -51.93
CA VAL A 52 8.23 -42.46 -51.70
C VAL A 52 7.74 -43.22 -50.47
N ASN A 53 7.44 -44.50 -50.62
CA ASN A 53 6.97 -45.39 -49.57
C ASN A 53 8.05 -46.45 -49.27
N ASP A 54 8.40 -46.62 -48.00
CA ASP A 54 9.41 -47.59 -47.56
C ASP A 54 8.86 -49.03 -47.40
N LYS A 55 7.59 -49.21 -47.79
CA LYS A 55 6.83 -50.48 -47.68
C LYS A 55 6.63 -50.98 -46.24
N LYS A 56 6.85 -50.12 -45.24
CA LYS A 56 6.60 -50.39 -43.86
C LYS A 56 5.66 -49.36 -43.24
N ASP A 57 6.19 -48.24 -42.80
CA ASP A 57 5.50 -47.25 -41.95
C ASP A 57 5.82 -45.80 -42.34
N LEU A 58 6.65 -45.59 -43.37
CA LEU A 58 7.13 -44.27 -43.76
C LEU A 58 6.65 -43.90 -45.16
N ILE A 59 5.98 -42.77 -45.25
CA ILE A 59 5.60 -42.11 -46.49
C ILE A 59 6.30 -40.77 -46.59
N ILE A 60 7.07 -40.53 -47.63
CA ILE A 60 7.81 -39.31 -47.90
C ILE A 60 7.27 -38.65 -49.18
N THR A 61 6.80 -37.42 -49.08
CA THR A 61 6.34 -36.63 -50.25
C THR A 61 7.26 -35.44 -50.43
N GLY A 62 7.36 -34.94 -51.67
CA GLY A 62 8.18 -33.77 -52.01
C GLY A 62 7.96 -33.37 -53.45
N GLN A 63 8.76 -32.42 -54.02
CA GLN A 63 8.68 -32.05 -55.42
C GLN A 63 9.60 -32.88 -56.33
N GLN A 64 10.75 -33.32 -55.81
CA GLN A 64 11.75 -34.10 -56.54
C GLN A 64 12.50 -35.05 -55.65
N PHE A 65 12.90 -36.18 -56.16
CA PHE A 65 13.80 -37.12 -55.45
C PHE A 65 14.95 -37.64 -56.34
N GLU A 66 16.06 -38.04 -55.68
CA GLU A 66 17.15 -38.84 -56.28
C GLU A 66 17.45 -40.03 -55.35
N TYR A 67 17.36 -41.22 -55.86
CA TYR A 67 17.72 -42.46 -55.17
C TYR A 67 18.94 -43.13 -55.83
N ASN A 68 19.98 -43.40 -55.04
CA ASN A 68 21.16 -44.11 -55.44
C ASN A 68 21.10 -45.52 -54.86
N LYS A 69 20.93 -46.55 -55.72
CA LYS A 69 20.83 -47.95 -55.35
C LYS A 69 22.15 -48.52 -54.77
N LEU A 70 23.31 -48.01 -55.21
CA LEU A 70 24.62 -48.56 -54.78
C LEU A 70 24.93 -48.32 -53.30
N ASN A 71 24.50 -47.19 -52.78
CA ASN A 71 24.69 -46.80 -51.38
C ASN A 71 23.38 -46.67 -50.60
N SER A 72 22.25 -47.04 -51.22
CA SER A 72 20.88 -46.98 -50.65
C SER A 72 20.58 -45.63 -50.03
N ILE A 73 20.99 -44.52 -50.69
CA ILE A 73 20.72 -43.17 -50.26
C ILE A 73 19.59 -42.53 -51.10
N LEU A 74 18.53 -42.10 -50.40
CA LEU A 74 17.43 -41.31 -50.96
C LEU A 74 17.58 -39.85 -50.51
N VAL A 75 17.54 -38.94 -51.48
CA VAL A 75 17.44 -37.49 -51.31
C VAL A 75 16.12 -37.01 -51.84
N VAL A 76 15.33 -36.31 -51.03
CA VAL A 76 14.07 -35.65 -51.44
C VAL A 76 14.18 -34.18 -51.13
N ASN A 77 13.79 -33.35 -52.09
CA ASN A 77 13.90 -31.91 -51.99
C ASN A 77 12.53 -31.21 -52.22
N ASP A 78 12.41 -29.99 -51.71
CA ASP A 78 11.35 -29.03 -51.90
C ASP A 78 10.01 -29.49 -51.29
N ASN A 79 9.59 -28.80 -50.25
CA ASN A 79 8.33 -29.05 -49.52
C ASN A 79 8.19 -30.51 -49.07
N VAL A 80 9.24 -31.05 -48.45
CA VAL A 80 9.24 -32.45 -48.05
C VAL A 80 8.37 -32.64 -46.81
N VAL A 81 7.48 -33.66 -46.90
CA VAL A 81 6.68 -34.11 -45.75
C VAL A 81 6.91 -35.60 -45.54
N ILE A 82 7.34 -35.91 -44.30
CA ILE A 82 7.53 -37.30 -43.86
C ILE A 82 6.38 -37.64 -42.92
N LYS A 83 5.62 -38.66 -43.25
CA LYS A 83 4.57 -39.21 -42.40
C LYS A 83 5.06 -40.56 -41.82
N ASP A 84 5.34 -40.56 -40.53
CA ASP A 84 5.68 -41.73 -39.77
C ASP A 84 4.40 -42.34 -39.15
N SER A 85 3.83 -43.35 -39.78
CA SER A 85 2.56 -43.97 -39.36
C SER A 85 2.71 -44.79 -38.08
N LEU A 86 3.91 -45.26 -37.73
CA LEU A 86 4.18 -46.03 -36.52
C LEU A 86 4.10 -45.17 -35.27
N ASN A 87 4.63 -43.94 -35.34
CA ASN A 87 4.72 -43.03 -34.22
C ASN A 87 3.73 -41.85 -34.30
N ASN A 88 2.92 -41.78 -35.34
CA ASN A 88 1.98 -40.71 -35.66
C ASN A 88 2.63 -39.28 -35.69
N ASN A 89 3.88 -39.21 -36.19
CA ASN A 89 4.61 -37.96 -36.29
C ASN A 89 4.59 -37.47 -37.73
N LEU A 90 4.44 -36.14 -37.92
CA LEU A 90 4.54 -35.48 -39.19
C LEU A 90 5.77 -34.54 -39.18
N ILE A 91 6.73 -34.80 -40.08
CA ILE A 91 7.93 -33.97 -40.22
C ILE A 91 7.89 -33.20 -41.50
N LYS A 92 7.98 -31.91 -41.48
CA LYS A 92 7.98 -30.98 -42.63
C LYS A 92 9.34 -30.30 -42.73
N THR A 93 9.96 -30.36 -43.92
CA THR A 93 11.30 -29.78 -44.13
C THR A 93 11.51 -29.46 -45.61
N GLU A 94 12.58 -28.72 -45.96
CA GLU A 94 12.93 -28.43 -47.36
C GLU A 94 13.69 -29.58 -48.03
N LYS A 95 14.47 -30.33 -47.27
CA LYS A 95 15.31 -31.38 -47.82
C LYS A 95 15.56 -32.46 -46.82
N ILE A 96 15.60 -33.75 -47.30
CA ILE A 96 16.03 -34.87 -46.51
C ILE A 96 17.09 -35.68 -47.26
N THR A 97 17.91 -36.37 -46.47
CA THR A 97 18.78 -37.46 -46.94
C THR A 97 18.49 -38.67 -46.08
N PHE A 98 17.94 -39.73 -46.66
CA PHE A 98 17.63 -40.98 -45.99
C PHE A 98 18.61 -42.07 -46.46
N ASN A 99 19.42 -42.54 -45.50
CA ASN A 99 20.26 -43.74 -45.71
C ASN A 99 19.52 -44.98 -45.25
N LYS A 100 19.06 -45.82 -46.15
CA LYS A 100 18.27 -47.02 -45.87
C LYS A 100 19.06 -48.11 -45.12
N ILE A 101 20.38 -48.19 -45.37
CA ILE A 101 21.25 -49.20 -44.72
C ILE A 101 21.37 -48.90 -43.22
N SER A 102 21.71 -47.67 -42.91
CA SER A 102 21.79 -47.25 -41.48
C SER A 102 20.43 -46.91 -40.90
N ASN A 103 19.36 -46.77 -41.72
CA ASN A 103 18.01 -46.36 -41.36
C ASN A 103 17.96 -44.99 -40.69
N ILE A 104 18.83 -44.03 -41.11
CA ILE A 104 18.94 -42.68 -40.58
C ILE A 104 18.44 -41.67 -41.63
N ILE A 105 17.57 -40.79 -41.18
CA ILE A 105 17.07 -39.63 -41.93
C ILE A 105 17.73 -38.36 -41.38
N ASN A 106 18.41 -37.63 -42.24
CA ASN A 106 18.92 -36.30 -41.95
C ASN A 106 18.05 -35.25 -42.67
N THR A 107 17.58 -34.25 -41.95
CA THR A 107 16.89 -33.10 -42.52
C THR A 107 17.84 -31.91 -42.66
N ALA A 108 17.58 -31.01 -43.57
CA ALA A 108 18.35 -29.80 -43.77
C ALA A 108 17.41 -28.58 -43.81
N ASN A 109 17.90 -27.46 -43.28
CA ASN A 109 17.15 -26.20 -43.15
C ASN A 109 16.03 -26.32 -42.08
N LYS A 110 15.09 -25.40 -42.14
CA LYS A 110 13.96 -25.35 -41.20
C LYS A 110 13.18 -26.67 -41.28
N THR A 111 13.06 -27.31 -40.14
CA THR A 111 12.34 -28.58 -39.97
C THR A 111 11.35 -28.46 -38.84
N ILE A 112 10.11 -28.85 -39.06
CA ILE A 112 9.02 -28.82 -38.09
C ILE A 112 8.53 -30.25 -37.87
N ILE A 113 8.44 -30.68 -36.63
CA ILE A 113 7.81 -31.94 -36.24
C ILE A 113 6.49 -31.59 -35.58
N GLU A 114 5.41 -32.11 -36.15
CA GLU A 114 4.08 -32.04 -35.54
C GLU A 114 3.77 -33.39 -34.89
N LEU A 115 3.59 -33.37 -33.53
CA LEU A 115 3.21 -34.57 -32.78
C LEU A 115 1.68 -34.67 -32.69
N ASP A 116 1.14 -35.90 -32.66
CA ASP A 116 -0.30 -36.15 -32.50
C ASP A 116 -0.93 -35.50 -31.26
N SER A 117 -0.12 -35.24 -30.25
CA SER A 117 -0.51 -34.55 -29.02
C SER A 117 -0.57 -33.02 -29.10
N GLY A 118 -0.35 -32.47 -30.32
CA GLY A 118 -0.42 -31.01 -30.57
C GLY A 118 0.85 -30.22 -30.26
N TYR A 119 1.97 -30.88 -29.94
CA TYR A 119 3.26 -30.21 -29.79
C TYR A 119 3.89 -29.95 -31.15
N LEU A 120 4.49 -28.77 -31.30
CA LEU A 120 5.26 -28.36 -32.47
C LEU A 120 6.73 -28.20 -32.06
N ILE A 121 7.64 -28.96 -32.71
CA ILE A 121 9.09 -28.86 -32.52
C ILE A 121 9.71 -28.29 -33.80
N GLU A 122 10.36 -27.16 -33.72
CA GLU A 122 11.01 -26.46 -34.83
C GLU A 122 12.53 -26.38 -34.60
N SER A 123 13.31 -26.87 -35.57
CA SER A 123 14.77 -26.82 -35.57
C SER A 123 15.34 -26.56 -36.96
N SER A 124 16.61 -26.18 -37.09
CA SER A 124 17.25 -25.92 -38.39
C SER A 124 17.73 -27.19 -39.07
N SER A 125 17.98 -28.29 -38.33
CA SER A 125 18.30 -29.60 -38.89
C SER A 125 18.08 -30.65 -37.82
N LEU A 126 17.72 -31.88 -38.27
CA LEU A 126 17.44 -33.02 -37.40
C LEU A 126 18.11 -34.27 -37.94
N ILE A 127 18.46 -35.16 -37.02
CA ILE A 127 18.87 -36.53 -37.31
C ILE A 127 17.83 -37.47 -36.71
N TYR A 128 17.12 -38.22 -37.51
CA TYR A 128 16.19 -39.26 -37.06
C TYR A 128 16.78 -40.66 -37.26
N ASP A 129 17.25 -41.28 -36.20
CA ASP A 129 17.64 -42.66 -36.14
C ASP A 129 16.41 -43.54 -35.89
N ARG A 130 15.93 -44.21 -36.94
CA ARG A 130 14.75 -45.05 -36.86
C ARG A 130 14.98 -46.41 -36.21
N ASN A 131 16.25 -46.87 -36.08
CA ASN A 131 16.55 -48.11 -35.37
C ASN A 131 16.45 -47.89 -33.86
N LEU A 132 16.88 -46.73 -33.39
CA LEU A 132 16.80 -46.35 -31.98
C LEU A 132 15.47 -45.66 -31.67
N ASN A 133 14.71 -45.21 -32.69
CA ASN A 133 13.53 -44.38 -32.54
C ASN A 133 13.79 -43.04 -31.80
N ILE A 134 14.92 -42.41 -32.18
CA ILE A 134 15.39 -41.15 -31.54
C ILE A 134 15.58 -40.08 -32.61
N ILE A 135 15.07 -38.88 -32.32
CA ILE A 135 15.31 -37.67 -33.09
C ILE A 135 16.22 -36.77 -32.26
N THR A 136 17.28 -36.25 -32.88
CA THR A 136 18.25 -35.37 -32.22
C THR A 136 18.53 -34.13 -33.05
N SER A 137 18.90 -33.06 -32.37
CA SER A 137 19.45 -31.83 -32.97
C SER A 137 20.37 -31.16 -31.96
N ASP A 138 21.51 -30.67 -32.48
CA ASP A 138 22.45 -29.83 -31.70
C ASP A 138 22.21 -28.32 -31.94
N ASN A 139 21.22 -27.98 -32.75
CA ASN A 139 20.88 -26.63 -33.10
C ASN A 139 19.80 -26.07 -32.17
N LYS A 140 19.74 -24.74 -32.11
CA LYS A 140 18.68 -24.04 -31.36
C LYS A 140 17.32 -24.52 -31.85
N THR A 141 16.52 -25.02 -30.92
CA THR A 141 15.23 -25.64 -31.18
C THR A 141 14.14 -24.93 -30.38
N PHE A 142 12.99 -24.74 -31.00
CA PHE A 142 11.80 -24.17 -30.38
C PHE A 142 10.73 -25.23 -30.25
N VAL A 143 10.07 -25.26 -29.09
CA VAL A 143 8.90 -26.14 -28.88
C VAL A 143 7.74 -25.26 -28.42
N THR A 144 6.58 -25.49 -29.06
CA THR A 144 5.31 -24.88 -28.61
C THR A 144 4.40 -26.01 -28.16
N ASP A 145 3.90 -25.91 -26.94
CA ASP A 145 2.97 -26.91 -26.39
C ASP A 145 1.51 -26.57 -26.76
N PRO A 146 0.56 -27.51 -26.56
CA PRO A 146 -0.87 -27.26 -26.83
C PRO A 146 -1.51 -26.17 -25.98
N TYR A 147 -0.82 -25.69 -24.93
CA TYR A 147 -1.26 -24.61 -24.04
C TYR A 147 -0.59 -23.27 -24.34
N GLU A 148 0.12 -23.16 -25.50
CA GLU A 148 0.84 -21.95 -25.95
C GLU A 148 2.09 -21.61 -25.13
N ASN A 149 2.58 -22.50 -24.24
CA ASN A 149 3.88 -22.29 -23.61
C ASN A 149 4.98 -22.44 -24.68
N LYS A 150 6.00 -21.59 -24.59
CA LYS A 150 7.13 -21.58 -25.54
C LYS A 150 8.40 -22.02 -24.83
N LEU A 151 9.03 -23.06 -25.40
CA LEU A 151 10.31 -23.55 -24.93
C LEU A 151 11.38 -23.27 -25.99
N THR A 152 12.55 -22.85 -25.55
CA THR A 152 13.74 -22.71 -26.37
C THR A 152 14.85 -23.53 -25.76
N MET A 153 15.58 -24.31 -26.56
CA MET A 153 16.66 -25.16 -26.10
C MET A 153 17.83 -25.19 -27.08
N ARG A 154 19.03 -25.48 -26.57
CA ARG A 154 20.24 -25.52 -27.39
C ARG A 154 20.38 -26.82 -28.14
N ALA A 155 20.17 -27.94 -27.46
CA ALA A 155 20.27 -29.29 -28.05
C ALA A 155 19.19 -30.17 -27.44
N PHE A 156 18.69 -31.14 -28.21
CA PHE A 156 17.69 -32.06 -27.69
C PHE A 156 17.82 -33.46 -28.29
N GLN A 157 17.29 -34.43 -27.53
CA GLN A 157 17.06 -35.79 -27.92
C GLN A 157 15.61 -36.15 -27.59
N TYR A 158 14.86 -36.57 -28.62
CA TYR A 158 13.45 -36.97 -28.48
C TYR A 158 13.27 -38.46 -28.80
N SER A 159 12.78 -39.24 -27.87
CA SER A 159 12.35 -40.62 -28.07
C SER A 159 10.93 -40.67 -28.59
N THR A 160 10.74 -41.15 -29.82
CA THR A 160 9.40 -41.17 -30.47
C THR A 160 8.49 -42.24 -29.81
N ILE A 161 9.07 -43.36 -29.32
CA ILE A 161 8.33 -44.43 -28.61
C ILE A 161 7.92 -43.96 -27.21
N ASN A 162 8.87 -43.45 -26.43
CA ASN A 162 8.61 -43.06 -25.04
C ASN A 162 7.96 -41.69 -24.93
N ARG A 163 8.03 -40.89 -25.99
CA ARG A 163 7.56 -39.49 -26.06
C ARG A 163 8.21 -38.60 -24.97
N ILE A 164 9.49 -38.86 -24.75
CA ILE A 164 10.33 -38.13 -23.80
C ILE A 164 11.35 -37.32 -24.57
N LEU A 165 11.38 -36.02 -24.28
CA LEU A 165 12.39 -35.08 -24.79
C LEU A 165 13.39 -34.81 -23.66
N SER A 166 14.67 -35.01 -23.94
CA SER A 166 15.77 -34.59 -23.07
C SER A 166 16.49 -33.42 -23.73
N ALA A 167 16.71 -32.32 -23.00
CA ALA A 167 17.29 -31.10 -23.55
C ALA A 167 18.21 -30.40 -22.54
N GLN A 168 19.07 -29.52 -23.08
CA GLN A 168 20.02 -28.72 -22.32
C GLN A 168 19.78 -27.21 -22.58
N ASP A 169 20.14 -26.41 -21.57
CA ASP A 169 20.02 -24.92 -21.60
C ASP A 169 18.63 -24.49 -22.08
N VAL A 170 17.61 -24.87 -21.31
CA VAL A 170 16.21 -24.71 -21.67
C VAL A 170 15.60 -23.46 -21.05
N GLU A 171 15.06 -22.61 -21.87
CA GLU A 171 14.26 -21.45 -21.47
C GLU A 171 12.78 -21.73 -21.77
N ILE A 172 11.91 -21.49 -20.78
CA ILE A 172 10.46 -21.67 -20.93
C ILE A 172 9.77 -20.35 -20.59
N THR A 173 8.85 -19.92 -21.44
CA THR A 173 7.92 -18.84 -21.12
C THR A 173 6.52 -19.42 -21.11
N ASP A 174 5.86 -19.41 -19.95
CA ASP A 174 4.50 -19.90 -19.81
C ASP A 174 3.44 -18.85 -20.21
N ILE A 175 2.18 -19.26 -20.25
CA ILE A 175 1.05 -18.41 -20.62
C ILE A 175 0.87 -17.19 -19.67
N GLU A 176 1.30 -17.32 -18.40
CA GLU A 176 1.29 -16.25 -17.41
C GLU A 176 2.51 -15.32 -17.55
N LYS A 177 3.38 -15.57 -18.56
CA LYS A 177 4.65 -14.86 -18.82
C LYS A 177 5.71 -15.05 -17.74
N ASN A 178 5.63 -16.12 -16.94
CA ASN A 178 6.73 -16.52 -16.09
C ASN A 178 7.87 -17.08 -16.93
N TYR A 179 9.09 -16.75 -16.55
CA TYR A 179 10.31 -17.17 -17.27
C TYR A 179 11.10 -18.17 -16.46
N TYR A 180 11.31 -19.35 -17.04
CA TYR A 180 12.09 -20.45 -16.45
C TYR A 180 13.38 -20.62 -17.24
N ASN A 181 14.49 -20.73 -16.56
CA ASN A 181 15.77 -21.15 -17.12
C ASN A 181 16.22 -22.41 -16.38
N ILE A 182 16.44 -23.51 -17.13
CA ILE A 182 16.72 -24.83 -16.58
C ILE A 182 17.88 -25.45 -17.36
N LYS A 183 18.94 -25.88 -16.67
CA LYS A 183 20.15 -26.39 -17.35
C LYS A 183 19.92 -27.70 -18.08
N ASN A 184 19.23 -28.64 -17.45
CA ASN A 184 18.92 -29.95 -18.04
C ASN A 184 17.46 -30.27 -17.76
N ILE A 185 16.72 -30.77 -18.78
CA ILE A 185 15.35 -31.25 -18.58
C ILE A 185 15.13 -32.63 -19.20
N LYS A 186 14.16 -33.36 -18.63
CA LYS A 186 13.40 -34.43 -19.28
C LYS A 186 11.94 -34.05 -19.28
N TYR A 187 11.34 -33.94 -20.47
CA TYR A 187 9.96 -33.60 -20.66
C TYR A 187 9.19 -34.80 -21.19
N ASP A 188 8.28 -35.35 -20.40
CA ASP A 188 7.33 -36.38 -20.80
C ASP A 188 6.08 -35.73 -21.41
N PHE A 189 5.93 -35.83 -22.72
CA PHE A 189 4.81 -35.27 -23.47
C PHE A 189 3.48 -36.03 -23.25
N ARG A 190 3.49 -37.25 -22.73
CA ARG A 190 2.28 -38.02 -22.40
C ARG A 190 1.58 -37.47 -21.17
N ASN A 191 2.39 -37.19 -20.16
CA ASN A 191 1.93 -36.78 -18.83
C ASN A 191 1.99 -35.26 -18.63
N ASN A 192 2.59 -34.53 -19.58
CA ASN A 192 2.91 -33.11 -19.46
C ASN A 192 3.71 -32.81 -18.17
N GLU A 193 4.78 -33.59 -17.96
CA GLU A 193 5.64 -33.49 -16.78
C GLU A 193 7.08 -33.16 -17.19
N ILE A 194 7.69 -32.20 -16.48
CA ILE A 194 9.10 -31.85 -16.65
C ILE A 194 9.84 -32.18 -15.35
N ILE A 195 10.97 -32.87 -15.49
CA ILE A 195 11.95 -32.99 -14.43
C ILE A 195 13.21 -32.27 -14.91
N GLY A 196 13.72 -31.34 -14.08
CA GLY A 196 14.90 -30.56 -14.45
C GLY A 196 15.86 -30.33 -13.31
N GLN A 197 17.06 -29.85 -13.67
CA GLN A 197 18.14 -29.52 -12.75
C GLN A 197 18.56 -28.06 -12.95
N ASP A 198 19.01 -27.43 -11.86
CA ASP A 198 19.51 -26.04 -11.86
C ASP A 198 18.45 -25.04 -12.41
N LEU A 199 17.34 -24.91 -11.69
CA LEU A 199 16.24 -24.00 -12.03
C LEU A 199 16.56 -22.57 -11.60
N SER A 200 16.27 -21.62 -12.49
CA SER A 200 15.99 -20.22 -12.17
C SER A 200 14.63 -19.85 -12.73
N LEU A 201 13.69 -19.47 -11.87
CA LEU A 201 12.34 -19.04 -12.21
C LEU A 201 12.15 -17.56 -11.85
N GLU A 202 11.67 -16.79 -12.79
CA GLU A 202 11.26 -15.40 -12.62
C GLU A 202 9.75 -15.31 -12.83
N PHE A 203 9.05 -14.83 -11.80
CA PHE A 203 7.61 -14.62 -11.89
C PHE A 203 7.31 -13.29 -12.59
N ASN A 204 6.25 -13.28 -13.36
CA ASN A 204 5.77 -12.06 -14.00
C ASN A 204 5.23 -11.07 -12.95
N SER A 205 5.89 -9.91 -12.83
CA SER A 205 5.56 -8.87 -11.84
C SER A 205 4.43 -7.93 -12.25
N GLY A 206 3.80 -8.12 -13.41
CA GLY A 206 2.80 -7.19 -13.98
C GLY A 206 1.55 -6.89 -13.13
N ASN A 207 1.39 -7.56 -11.99
CA ASN A 207 0.30 -7.33 -11.02
C ASN A 207 0.78 -6.83 -9.64
N ILE A 208 2.08 -6.64 -9.43
CA ILE A 208 2.63 -6.10 -8.17
C ILE A 208 2.69 -4.58 -8.30
N LYS A 209 2.11 -3.87 -7.32
CA LYS A 209 1.93 -2.41 -7.34
C LYS A 209 3.22 -1.58 -7.37
N THR A 210 4.39 -2.19 -7.29
CA THR A 210 5.68 -1.49 -7.36
C THR A 210 6.53 -2.11 -8.47
N ASP A 211 6.95 -1.33 -9.44
CA ASP A 211 7.89 -1.70 -10.51
C ASP A 211 9.28 -2.12 -9.97
N GLN A 212 9.43 -2.19 -8.65
CA GLN A 212 10.68 -2.43 -7.96
C GLN A 212 10.89 -3.88 -7.52
N ASN A 213 9.82 -4.68 -7.35
CA ASN A 213 9.92 -6.05 -6.89
C ASN A 213 10.10 -7.04 -8.05
N GLN A 214 11.07 -7.94 -7.91
CA GLN A 214 11.40 -8.96 -8.91
C GLN A 214 11.36 -10.38 -8.27
N PRO A 215 10.15 -10.95 -8.07
CA PRO A 215 10.00 -12.24 -7.43
C PRO A 215 10.69 -13.34 -8.25
N ARG A 216 11.55 -14.11 -7.59
CA ARG A 216 12.32 -15.18 -8.22
C ARG A 216 12.54 -16.35 -7.30
N LEU A 217 12.68 -17.53 -7.91
CA LEU A 217 12.91 -18.80 -7.25
C LEU A 217 14.09 -19.51 -7.93
N LYS A 218 15.09 -19.90 -7.18
CA LYS A 218 16.18 -20.77 -7.64
C LYS A 218 16.11 -22.10 -6.92
N GLY A 219 16.57 -23.19 -7.56
CA GLY A 219 16.60 -24.47 -6.91
C GLY A 219 17.36 -25.55 -7.69
N ASN A 220 17.71 -26.61 -7.00
CA ASN A 220 18.54 -27.68 -7.57
C ASN A 220 17.73 -28.58 -8.50
N THR A 221 16.52 -29.01 -8.09
CA THR A 221 15.69 -29.92 -8.89
C THR A 221 14.27 -29.39 -9.00
N ILE A 222 13.76 -29.38 -10.20
CA ILE A 222 12.37 -29.02 -10.49
C ILE A 222 11.57 -30.24 -10.94
N PHE A 223 10.33 -30.33 -10.44
CA PHE A 223 9.27 -31.22 -10.91
C PHE A 223 8.09 -30.35 -11.31
N TYR A 224 7.89 -30.18 -12.60
CA TYR A 224 6.78 -29.41 -13.16
C TYR A 224 5.68 -30.34 -13.61
N LYS A 225 4.45 -30.05 -13.19
CA LYS A 225 3.20 -30.62 -13.68
C LYS A 225 2.26 -29.48 -14.03
N LYS A 226 1.20 -29.78 -14.78
CA LYS A 226 0.20 -28.79 -15.21
C LYS A 226 -0.22 -27.83 -14.07
N ASP A 227 -0.55 -28.37 -12.91
CA ASP A 227 -1.16 -27.62 -11.80
C ASP A 227 -0.17 -27.30 -10.67
N THR A 228 1.02 -27.90 -10.68
CA THR A 228 2.00 -27.73 -9.59
C THR A 228 3.42 -27.71 -10.11
N THR A 229 4.24 -26.86 -9.52
CA THR A 229 5.70 -26.83 -9.72
C THR A 229 6.36 -27.04 -8.36
N GLN A 230 7.13 -28.10 -8.22
CA GLN A 230 7.87 -28.40 -7.00
C GLN A 230 9.36 -28.21 -7.24
N VAL A 231 10.03 -27.56 -6.30
CA VAL A 231 11.47 -27.30 -6.34
C VAL A 231 12.09 -27.81 -5.05
N LYS A 232 13.12 -28.64 -5.18
CA LYS A 232 13.93 -29.12 -4.04
C LYS A 232 15.10 -28.18 -3.81
N GLN A 233 15.46 -27.97 -2.52
CA GLN A 233 16.53 -27.07 -2.10
C GLN A 233 16.37 -25.70 -2.78
N GLY A 234 15.16 -25.13 -2.62
CA GLY A 234 14.78 -23.88 -3.26
C GLY A 234 15.09 -22.66 -2.40
N VAL A 235 15.34 -21.54 -3.06
CA VAL A 235 15.53 -20.22 -2.47
C VAL A 235 14.63 -19.22 -3.19
N PHE A 236 13.75 -18.56 -2.45
CA PHE A 236 12.83 -17.56 -2.95
C PHE A 236 13.15 -16.18 -2.40
N THR A 237 13.03 -15.13 -3.23
CA THR A 237 13.12 -13.72 -2.84
C THR A 237 12.30 -12.85 -3.81
N THR A 238 11.94 -11.63 -3.38
CA THR A 238 11.31 -10.62 -4.25
C THR A 238 12.20 -9.38 -4.49
N CYS A 239 13.39 -9.35 -3.89
CA CYS A 239 14.33 -8.23 -4.01
C CYS A 239 14.84 -8.07 -5.45
N LYS A 240 15.30 -6.86 -5.81
CA LYS A 240 15.89 -6.59 -7.13
C LYS A 240 17.06 -7.54 -7.46
N LYS A 241 17.32 -7.71 -8.75
CA LYS A 241 18.41 -8.56 -9.24
C LYS A 241 19.80 -7.93 -9.11
N ASP A 242 19.84 -6.61 -9.01
CA ASP A 242 21.08 -5.83 -9.07
C ASP A 242 21.99 -6.03 -7.84
N ASP A 243 21.43 -6.60 -6.76
CA ASP A 243 22.17 -6.96 -5.56
C ASP A 243 22.65 -8.43 -5.61
N ASP A 244 23.94 -8.64 -5.54
CA ASP A 244 24.55 -9.99 -5.45
C ASP A 244 24.05 -10.76 -4.23
N CYS A 245 23.70 -10.07 -3.14
CA CYS A 245 23.15 -10.62 -1.91
C CYS A 245 21.80 -9.96 -1.60
N PRO A 246 20.65 -10.60 -1.92
CA PRO A 246 19.35 -10.03 -1.61
C PRO A 246 19.17 -9.85 -0.09
N PRO A 247 18.64 -8.69 0.34
CA PRO A 247 18.41 -8.38 1.75
C PRO A 247 17.65 -9.45 2.53
N TRP A 248 16.77 -10.21 1.86
CA TRP A 248 16.16 -11.38 2.46
C TRP A 248 15.98 -12.51 1.47
N VAL A 249 16.08 -13.73 1.97
CA VAL A 249 15.76 -14.96 1.24
C VAL A 249 14.99 -15.94 2.13
N LEU A 250 14.08 -16.68 1.52
CA LEU A 250 13.40 -17.82 2.14
C LEU A 250 13.92 -19.09 1.48
N SER A 251 14.81 -19.81 2.18
CA SER A 251 15.34 -21.09 1.73
C SER A 251 14.51 -22.23 2.31
N ALA A 252 14.26 -23.28 1.52
CA ALA A 252 13.48 -24.42 1.99
C ALA A 252 13.97 -25.75 1.37
N SER A 253 13.72 -26.84 2.08
CA SER A 253 14.01 -28.20 1.55
C SER A 253 13.13 -28.53 0.35
N LYS A 254 11.88 -28.03 0.36
CA LYS A 254 10.92 -28.16 -0.73
C LYS A 254 10.09 -26.87 -0.83
N ILE A 255 9.93 -26.37 -2.05
CA ILE A 255 9.02 -25.27 -2.40
C ILE A 255 8.03 -25.81 -3.42
N GLU A 256 6.74 -25.59 -3.22
CA GLU A 256 5.69 -26.03 -4.12
C GLU A 256 4.80 -24.85 -4.52
N HIS A 257 4.85 -24.45 -5.78
CA HIS A 257 3.92 -23.50 -6.37
C HIS A 257 2.69 -24.24 -6.87
N ASN A 258 1.55 -24.02 -6.24
CA ASN A 258 0.25 -24.55 -6.65
C ASN A 258 -0.49 -23.49 -7.47
N LYS A 259 -0.56 -23.70 -8.78
CA LYS A 259 -1.17 -22.76 -9.73
C LYS A 259 -2.69 -22.62 -9.57
N VAL A 260 -3.37 -23.68 -9.15
CA VAL A 260 -4.84 -23.68 -8.93
C VAL A 260 -5.20 -22.88 -7.70
N LYS A 261 -4.52 -23.16 -6.59
CA LYS A 261 -4.72 -22.44 -5.32
C LYS A 261 -4.02 -21.08 -5.27
N LYS A 262 -3.14 -20.79 -6.23
CA LYS A 262 -2.29 -19.61 -6.29
C LYS A 262 -1.52 -19.40 -4.99
N THR A 263 -0.86 -20.45 -4.51
CA THR A 263 -0.04 -20.44 -3.29
C THR A 263 1.34 -21.00 -3.55
N VAL A 264 2.33 -20.45 -2.85
CA VAL A 264 3.67 -21.01 -2.76
C VAL A 264 3.84 -21.58 -1.35
N ASN A 265 4.00 -22.90 -1.27
CA ASN A 265 4.11 -23.65 -0.01
C ASN A 265 5.57 -24.07 0.22
N TYR A 266 6.01 -24.04 1.46
CA TYR A 266 7.38 -24.32 1.87
C TYR A 266 7.40 -25.40 2.96
N GLU A 267 8.36 -26.31 2.87
CA GLU A 267 8.67 -27.28 3.90
C GLU A 267 10.09 -27.02 4.42
N ASN A 268 10.25 -26.98 5.76
CA ASN A 268 11.51 -26.65 6.45
C ASN A 268 12.10 -25.32 5.94
N ALA A 269 11.30 -24.28 5.99
CA ALA A 269 11.68 -22.96 5.51
C ALA A 269 12.53 -22.22 6.54
N LEU A 270 13.61 -21.59 6.08
CA LEU A 270 14.50 -20.75 6.86
C LEU A 270 14.55 -19.36 6.25
N LEU A 271 14.00 -18.38 6.96
CA LEU A 271 14.12 -16.97 6.61
C LEU A 271 15.49 -16.47 7.00
N LYS A 272 16.21 -15.93 6.04
CA LYS A 272 17.50 -15.28 6.25
C LYS A 272 17.42 -13.81 5.88
N ILE A 273 18.08 -12.98 6.69
CA ILE A 273 18.29 -11.55 6.39
C ILE A 273 19.79 -11.34 6.28
N TYR A 274 20.27 -10.89 5.12
CA TYR A 274 21.71 -10.80 4.78
C TYR A 274 22.47 -12.07 5.16
N ASP A 275 21.95 -13.24 4.71
CA ASP A 275 22.44 -14.59 5.00
C ASP A 275 22.39 -15.02 6.48
N VAL A 276 22.02 -14.16 7.42
CA VAL A 276 21.83 -14.54 8.83
C VAL A 276 20.47 -15.21 9.00
N PRO A 277 20.40 -16.45 9.49
CA PRO A 277 19.14 -17.13 9.75
C PRO A 277 18.42 -16.47 10.95
N VAL A 278 17.21 -15.95 10.71
CA VAL A 278 16.43 -15.22 11.72
C VAL A 278 15.18 -15.96 12.16
N PHE A 279 14.59 -16.79 11.28
CA PHE A 279 13.38 -17.53 11.61
C PHE A 279 13.27 -18.86 10.88
N TYR A 280 12.80 -19.92 11.58
CA TYR A 280 12.55 -21.25 11.02
C TYR A 280 11.05 -21.58 11.07
N PHE A 281 10.53 -22.01 9.90
CA PHE A 281 9.15 -22.46 9.75
C PHE A 281 9.15 -23.93 9.28
N PRO A 282 8.61 -24.88 10.07
CA PRO A 282 8.44 -26.27 9.63
C PRO A 282 7.58 -26.38 8.38
N LYS A 283 6.50 -25.59 8.33
CA LYS A 283 5.65 -25.38 7.16
C LYS A 283 5.25 -23.91 7.09
N PHE A 284 5.31 -23.35 5.90
CA PHE A 284 4.94 -21.97 5.62
C PHE A 284 4.31 -21.89 4.25
N PHE A 285 3.41 -20.93 4.04
CA PHE A 285 2.93 -20.63 2.70
C PHE A 285 2.65 -19.12 2.57
N HIS A 286 2.72 -18.63 1.35
CA HIS A 286 2.27 -17.31 0.99
C HIS A 286 1.52 -17.35 -0.35
N PRO A 287 0.74 -16.29 -0.67
CA PRO A 287 0.13 -16.17 -1.98
C PRO A 287 1.18 -16.07 -3.09
N ASP A 288 0.81 -16.56 -4.25
CA ASP A 288 1.52 -16.26 -5.49
C ASP A 288 1.62 -14.74 -5.69
N PRO A 289 2.74 -14.20 -6.20
CA PRO A 289 2.91 -12.76 -6.44
C PRO A 289 1.83 -12.10 -7.31
N THR A 290 1.10 -12.87 -8.12
CA THR A 290 -0.01 -12.37 -8.95
C THR A 290 -1.30 -12.14 -8.16
N VAL A 291 -1.41 -12.65 -6.93
CA VAL A 291 -2.61 -12.55 -6.09
C VAL A 291 -2.59 -11.25 -5.29
N LYS A 292 -3.56 -10.38 -5.55
CA LYS A 292 -3.68 -9.09 -4.86
C LYS A 292 -4.05 -9.22 -3.37
N ARG A 293 -4.73 -10.32 -2.97
CA ARG A 293 -5.26 -10.48 -1.62
C ARG A 293 -5.48 -11.95 -1.29
N GLN A 294 -4.81 -12.46 -0.27
CA GLN A 294 -4.95 -13.83 0.19
C GLN A 294 -4.77 -13.97 1.69
N SER A 295 -5.44 -14.95 2.28
CA SER A 295 -5.31 -15.30 3.70
C SER A 295 -3.93 -15.86 4.01
N GLY A 296 -3.37 -15.47 5.15
CA GLY A 296 -2.06 -15.94 5.61
C GLY A 296 -1.60 -15.25 6.88
N PHE A 297 -0.52 -15.77 7.46
CA PHE A 297 0.17 -15.09 8.57
C PHE A 297 0.87 -13.83 8.08
N LEU A 298 0.70 -12.76 8.83
CA LEU A 298 1.48 -11.53 8.65
C LEU A 298 2.79 -11.63 9.45
N VAL A 299 3.71 -10.71 9.19
CA VAL A 299 5.01 -10.71 9.86
C VAL A 299 4.82 -10.55 11.38
N PRO A 300 5.43 -11.42 12.20
CA PRO A 300 5.38 -11.30 13.64
C PRO A 300 6.09 -10.03 14.13
N THR A 301 5.57 -9.42 15.21
CA THR A 301 6.22 -8.30 15.89
C THR A 301 6.70 -8.70 17.27
N PHE A 302 7.86 -8.19 17.67
CA PHE A 302 8.47 -8.42 18.97
C PHE A 302 8.62 -7.09 19.69
N SER A 303 8.33 -7.06 20.98
CA SER A 303 8.54 -5.87 21.80
C SER A 303 8.98 -6.24 23.21
N GLN A 304 9.78 -5.36 23.80
CA GLN A 304 10.23 -5.46 25.18
C GLN A 304 9.76 -4.22 25.96
N SER A 305 9.12 -4.44 27.09
CA SER A 305 8.63 -3.40 27.99
C SER A 305 9.03 -3.71 29.43
N ASN A 306 9.51 -2.70 30.16
CA ASN A 306 9.86 -2.86 31.58
C ASN A 306 8.66 -3.22 32.44
N ASN A 307 7.47 -2.69 32.12
CA ASN A 307 6.25 -2.88 32.89
C ASN A 307 5.52 -4.18 32.53
N LEU A 308 5.45 -4.52 31.24
CA LEU A 308 4.66 -5.65 30.73
C LEU A 308 5.48 -6.92 30.49
N GLY A 309 6.82 -6.81 30.39
CA GLY A 309 7.71 -7.87 29.93
C GLY A 309 7.81 -7.93 28.40
N ASN A 310 8.39 -9.00 27.89
CA ASN A 310 8.50 -9.22 26.46
C ASN A 310 7.21 -9.78 25.89
N TYR A 311 6.87 -9.42 24.65
CA TYR A 311 5.78 -10.07 23.92
C TYR A 311 6.12 -10.34 22.47
N ILE A 312 5.47 -11.36 21.92
CA ILE A 312 5.40 -11.66 20.50
C ILE A 312 3.93 -11.53 20.02
N SER A 313 3.73 -10.88 18.89
CA SER A 313 2.44 -10.82 18.22
C SER A 313 2.55 -11.52 16.86
N ILE A 314 1.59 -12.40 16.55
CA ILE A 314 1.59 -13.20 15.32
C ILE A 314 0.24 -13.01 14.61
N PRO A 315 0.07 -11.94 13.82
CA PRO A 315 -1.19 -11.67 13.17
C PRO A 315 -1.50 -12.67 12.05
N TYR A 316 -2.76 -13.04 11.91
CA TYR A 316 -3.29 -13.84 10.81
C TYR A 316 -4.37 -13.05 10.07
N PHE A 317 -4.12 -12.80 8.79
CA PHE A 317 -5.06 -12.14 7.89
C PHE A 317 -5.92 -13.18 7.18
N ASN A 318 -7.22 -12.98 7.19
CA ASN A 318 -8.20 -13.83 6.50
C ASN A 318 -9.00 -12.99 5.47
N ALA A 319 -8.73 -13.18 4.19
CA ALA A 319 -9.50 -12.61 3.09
C ALA A 319 -10.81 -13.42 2.93
N ILE A 320 -11.90 -12.95 3.52
CA ILE A 320 -13.20 -13.62 3.48
C ILE A 320 -13.82 -13.51 2.08
N SER A 321 -13.73 -12.34 1.47
CA SER A 321 -14.19 -12.05 0.11
C SER A 321 -13.37 -10.92 -0.53
N ASN A 322 -13.68 -10.56 -1.77
CA ASN A 322 -13.04 -9.41 -2.43
C ASN A 322 -13.25 -8.08 -1.68
N SER A 323 -14.30 -7.99 -0.89
CA SER A 323 -14.72 -6.76 -0.18
C SER A 323 -14.76 -6.89 1.34
N SER A 324 -14.35 -8.02 1.91
CA SER A 324 -14.32 -8.22 3.36
C SER A 324 -13.12 -9.05 3.81
N ASP A 325 -12.58 -8.71 4.97
CA ASP A 325 -11.48 -9.42 5.62
C ASP A 325 -11.57 -9.38 7.14
N LEU A 326 -10.76 -10.22 7.75
CA LEU A 326 -10.60 -10.30 9.19
C LEU A 326 -9.11 -10.48 9.50
N THR A 327 -8.59 -9.69 10.43
CA THR A 327 -7.24 -9.88 10.97
C THR A 327 -7.35 -10.30 12.43
N PHE A 328 -6.79 -11.46 12.76
CA PHE A 328 -6.70 -11.96 14.13
C PHE A 328 -5.27 -11.81 14.63
N THR A 329 -5.09 -11.08 15.72
CA THR A 329 -3.78 -10.68 16.26
C THR A 329 -3.61 -11.16 17.70
N PRO A 330 -3.14 -12.40 17.93
CA PRO A 330 -2.74 -12.84 19.27
C PRO A 330 -1.42 -12.21 19.70
N ARG A 331 -1.34 -11.75 20.97
CA ARG A 331 -0.12 -11.29 21.63
C ARG A 331 0.16 -12.16 22.84
N PHE A 332 1.34 -12.74 22.88
CA PHE A 332 1.80 -13.62 23.95
C PHE A 332 2.90 -12.94 24.74
N TYR A 333 2.65 -12.71 26.03
CA TYR A 333 3.61 -12.08 26.94
C TYR A 333 4.36 -13.15 27.73
N ASP A 334 5.65 -12.93 27.99
CA ASP A 334 6.51 -13.84 28.77
C ASP A 334 6.02 -14.06 30.20
N LYS A 335 5.27 -13.08 30.78
CA LYS A 335 4.64 -13.20 32.11
C LYS A 335 3.28 -13.91 32.08
N GLY A 336 3.01 -14.72 31.03
CA GLY A 336 1.84 -15.56 30.91
C GLY A 336 0.51 -14.84 30.65
N LYS A 337 0.53 -13.56 30.24
CA LYS A 337 -0.64 -12.83 29.80
C LYS A 337 -0.81 -13.03 28.30
N THR A 338 -2.04 -13.07 27.84
CA THR A 338 -2.35 -13.16 26.41
C THR A 338 -3.43 -12.14 26.04
N ILE A 339 -3.28 -11.48 24.91
CA ILE A 339 -4.30 -10.60 24.32
C ILE A 339 -4.66 -11.17 22.97
N TYR A 340 -5.95 -11.28 22.70
CA TYR A 340 -6.49 -11.64 21.42
C TYR A 340 -7.23 -10.43 20.86
N GLN A 341 -6.76 -9.88 19.74
CA GLN A 341 -7.40 -8.77 19.03
C GLN A 341 -7.92 -9.27 17.69
N THR A 342 -9.10 -8.84 17.30
CA THR A 342 -9.73 -9.18 16.03
C THR A 342 -10.26 -7.93 15.37
N GLU A 343 -9.78 -7.65 14.17
CA GLU A 343 -10.24 -6.57 13.32
C GLU A 343 -10.99 -7.16 12.12
N TYR A 344 -12.21 -6.70 11.88
CA TYR A 344 -13.04 -7.05 10.73
C TYR A 344 -13.33 -5.83 9.90
N ARG A 345 -13.17 -5.93 8.57
CA ARG A 345 -13.46 -4.86 7.61
C ARG A 345 -14.35 -5.36 6.49
N LYS A 346 -15.29 -4.52 6.08
CA LYS A 346 -16.16 -4.78 4.94
C LYS A 346 -16.44 -3.48 4.16
N HIS A 347 -16.28 -3.54 2.85
CA HIS A 347 -16.62 -2.48 1.92
C HIS A 347 -17.74 -2.98 1.00
N ASN A 348 -18.85 -2.25 0.96
CA ASN A 348 -19.90 -2.41 -0.02
C ASN A 348 -19.84 -1.20 -0.98
N LYS A 349 -20.71 -1.17 -1.99
CA LYS A 349 -20.77 -0.05 -2.95
C LYS A 349 -20.92 1.31 -2.26
N ASN A 350 -21.86 1.40 -1.30
CA ASN A 350 -22.27 2.63 -0.63
C ASN A 350 -22.08 2.53 0.90
N SER A 351 -21.26 1.61 1.41
CA SER A 351 -20.98 1.56 2.85
C SER A 351 -19.64 0.91 3.18
N LYS A 352 -19.05 1.36 4.29
CA LYS A 352 -17.80 0.85 4.85
C LYS A 352 -18.04 0.49 6.32
N HIS A 353 -17.60 -0.70 6.71
CA HIS A 353 -17.75 -1.20 8.06
C HIS A 353 -16.41 -1.66 8.59
N MET A 354 -16.11 -1.29 9.81
CA MET A 354 -14.93 -1.73 10.54
C MET A 354 -15.30 -2.04 11.97
N LEU A 355 -14.83 -3.17 12.48
CA LEU A 355 -15.02 -3.62 13.85
C LEU A 355 -13.66 -4.04 14.40
N ASP A 356 -13.33 -3.62 15.60
CA ASP A 356 -12.15 -4.02 16.35
C ASP A 356 -12.55 -4.44 17.75
N PHE A 357 -12.22 -5.65 18.11
CA PHE A 357 -12.52 -6.26 19.41
C PHE A 357 -11.27 -6.88 19.98
N SER A 358 -11.00 -6.69 21.26
CA SER A 358 -9.99 -7.46 21.95
C SER A 358 -10.38 -7.92 23.33
N ILE A 359 -9.75 -9.00 23.74
CA ILE A 359 -9.88 -9.57 25.09
C ILE A 359 -8.50 -9.94 25.63
N LYS A 360 -8.24 -9.53 26.86
CA LYS A 360 -7.08 -9.94 27.63
C LYS A 360 -7.46 -11.13 28.52
N ASN A 361 -6.76 -12.26 28.35
CA ASN A 361 -6.90 -13.41 29.22
C ASN A 361 -5.84 -13.34 30.33
N LYS A 362 -6.23 -13.57 31.58
CA LYS A 362 -5.32 -13.64 32.73
C LYS A 362 -4.90 -15.10 32.90
N SER A 363 -3.61 -15.42 32.85
CA SER A 363 -3.12 -16.76 33.16
C SER A 363 -3.44 -17.11 34.62
N ILE A 364 -3.77 -18.37 34.85
CA ILE A 364 -4.09 -18.96 36.12
C ILE A 364 -2.82 -18.95 37.00
N GLN A 365 -2.68 -17.97 37.90
CA GLN A 365 -1.85 -18.16 39.07
C GLN A 365 -2.70 -18.83 40.16
N ILE A 366 -2.24 -20.01 40.60
CA ILE A 366 -3.02 -20.96 41.38
C ILE A 366 -3.22 -20.50 42.89
N PHE A 367 -2.62 -19.37 43.31
CA PHE A 367 -2.68 -18.91 44.67
C PHE A 367 -2.85 -17.37 44.80
N ASP A 368 -3.98 -16.83 44.39
CA ASP A 368 -4.49 -15.58 44.98
C ASP A 368 -5.97 -15.34 44.58
N ASP A 369 -6.79 -15.14 45.62
CA ASP A 369 -8.26 -15.13 45.59
C ASP A 369 -8.85 -13.75 45.22
N ASN A 370 -8.11 -12.89 44.46
CA ASN A 370 -8.57 -11.56 44.08
C ASN A 370 -9.04 -11.51 42.63
N LYS A 371 -10.37 -11.43 42.48
CA LYS A 371 -11.23 -11.12 41.30
C LYS A 371 -10.51 -11.08 39.97
N LYS A 372 -10.59 -12.17 39.24
CA LYS A 372 -10.23 -12.29 37.80
C LYS A 372 -11.10 -11.32 36.96
N LYS A 373 -10.60 -10.14 36.66
CA LYS A 373 -11.28 -9.23 35.72
C LYS A 373 -10.58 -9.33 34.36
N SER A 374 -11.27 -9.87 33.36
CA SER A 374 -10.84 -9.80 31.94
C SER A 374 -11.05 -8.37 31.47
N SER A 375 -10.03 -7.80 30.78
CA SER A 375 -10.16 -6.49 30.15
C SER A 375 -10.47 -6.68 28.67
N THR A 376 -11.43 -5.91 28.17
CA THR A 376 -11.89 -5.96 26.78
C THR A 376 -12.06 -4.57 26.20
N HIS A 377 -11.93 -4.44 24.89
CA HIS A 377 -12.50 -3.30 24.16
C HIS A 377 -13.38 -3.79 23.00
N PHE A 378 -14.33 -2.95 22.64
CA PHE A 378 -15.19 -3.14 21.47
C PHE A 378 -15.35 -1.80 20.76
N PHE A 379 -14.79 -1.71 19.55
CA PHE A 379 -14.87 -0.53 18.69
C PHE A 379 -15.48 -0.91 17.35
N SER A 380 -16.35 -0.04 16.85
CA SER A 380 -17.01 -0.23 15.57
C SER A 380 -17.22 1.11 14.88
N LYS A 381 -17.01 1.16 13.59
CA LYS A 381 -17.40 2.28 12.72
C LYS A 381 -18.09 1.76 11.47
N SER A 382 -19.26 2.30 11.17
CA SER A 382 -20.01 2.04 9.96
C SER A 382 -20.35 3.36 9.29
N SER A 383 -19.89 3.54 8.04
CA SER A 383 -20.14 4.72 7.22
C SER A 383 -20.99 4.34 6.01
N PHE A 384 -22.00 5.13 5.72
CA PHE A 384 -22.93 4.96 4.61
C PHE A 384 -22.93 6.21 3.75
N ASP A 385 -22.63 6.06 2.48
CA ASP A 385 -22.73 7.10 1.47
C ASP A 385 -24.16 7.12 0.93
N LEU A 386 -24.82 8.25 1.01
CA LEU A 386 -26.22 8.44 0.59
C LEU A 386 -26.24 9.31 -0.67
N ASP A 387 -26.49 8.68 -1.81
CA ASP A 387 -26.79 9.41 -3.05
C ASP A 387 -28.26 9.83 -3.04
N LEU A 388 -28.52 11.11 -2.88
CA LEU A 388 -29.85 11.67 -2.85
C LEU A 388 -30.14 12.43 -4.14
N ASP A 389 -31.42 12.50 -4.54
CA ASP A 389 -31.83 13.27 -5.70
C ASP A 389 -31.55 14.78 -5.50
N ASN A 390 -31.41 15.54 -6.59
CA ASN A 390 -31.20 16.99 -6.60
C ASN A 390 -29.83 17.50 -6.14
N ASN A 391 -28.73 16.85 -6.52
CA ASN A 391 -27.33 17.25 -6.22
C ASN A 391 -26.98 17.27 -4.71
N PHE A 392 -27.78 16.61 -3.86
CA PHE A 392 -27.43 16.42 -2.47
C PHE A 392 -26.55 15.19 -2.29
N THR A 393 -25.46 15.38 -1.57
CA THR A 393 -24.61 14.28 -1.06
C THR A 393 -24.88 14.13 0.44
N GLY A 394 -25.07 12.91 0.88
CA GLY A 394 -25.30 12.60 2.29
C GLY A 394 -24.32 11.55 2.80
N GLU A 395 -23.95 11.64 4.06
CA GLU A 395 -23.17 10.65 4.78
C GLU A 395 -23.85 10.33 6.12
N PHE A 396 -23.87 9.07 6.47
CA PHE A 396 -24.36 8.63 7.79
C PHE A 396 -23.31 7.73 8.44
N ASP A 397 -22.79 8.14 9.59
CA ASP A 397 -21.79 7.40 10.36
C ASP A 397 -22.35 6.92 11.70
N ILE A 398 -22.05 5.68 12.02
CA ILE A 398 -22.27 5.09 13.34
C ILE A 398 -20.91 4.69 13.89
N LYS A 399 -20.55 5.22 15.05
CA LYS A 399 -19.32 4.89 15.77
C LYS A 399 -19.63 4.45 17.18
N ILE A 400 -19.07 3.32 17.61
CA ILE A 400 -19.21 2.79 18.96
C ILE A 400 -17.80 2.52 19.50
N GLN A 401 -17.52 3.04 20.69
CA GLN A 401 -16.28 2.78 21.41
C GLN A 401 -16.57 2.46 22.88
N GLN A 402 -16.12 1.31 23.33
CA GLN A 402 -16.28 0.85 24.72
C GLN A 402 -15.02 0.14 25.19
N SER A 403 -14.58 0.42 26.42
CA SER A 403 -13.52 -0.29 27.12
C SER A 403 -14.03 -0.74 28.49
N SER A 404 -13.70 -1.95 28.90
CA SER A 404 -14.09 -2.47 30.22
C SER A 404 -13.13 -2.06 31.35
N ASP A 405 -12.03 -1.40 31.02
CA ASP A 405 -10.94 -1.02 31.96
C ASP A 405 -10.30 0.27 31.47
N ASP A 406 -10.16 1.22 32.38
CA ASP A 406 -9.73 2.59 32.09
C ASP A 406 -8.31 2.67 31.53
N ASP A 407 -7.43 1.81 32.01
CA ASP A 407 -6.03 1.79 31.64
C ASP A 407 -5.71 0.76 30.54
N TYR A 408 -6.71 0.03 30.01
CA TYR A 408 -6.47 -1.08 29.11
C TYR A 408 -5.79 -0.67 27.80
N LEU A 409 -6.29 0.37 27.15
CA LEU A 409 -5.75 0.85 25.87
C LEU A 409 -4.34 1.42 26.05
N LYS A 410 -4.15 2.28 27.05
CA LYS A 410 -2.86 2.90 27.41
C LYS A 410 -1.80 1.86 27.77
N THR A 411 -2.16 0.91 28.66
CA THR A 411 -1.23 -0.09 29.17
C THR A 411 -0.71 -1.00 28.07
N TYR A 412 -1.59 -1.47 27.17
CA TYR A 412 -1.22 -2.45 26.15
C TYR A 412 -0.90 -1.85 24.80
N LYS A 413 -1.02 -0.52 24.64
CA LYS A 413 -0.74 0.24 23.40
C LYS A 413 -1.29 -0.52 22.19
N LEU A 414 -2.61 -0.81 22.23
CA LEU A 414 -3.28 -1.52 21.15
C LEU A 414 -3.34 -0.62 19.93
N LYS A 415 -2.98 -1.18 18.77
CA LYS A 415 -3.02 -0.45 17.50
C LYS A 415 -4.29 -0.81 16.74
N SER A 416 -5.06 0.20 16.33
CA SER A 416 -6.22 0.06 15.45
C SER A 416 -6.53 1.43 14.84
N PRO A 417 -6.99 1.50 13.58
CA PRO A 417 -7.49 2.76 12.99
C PRO A 417 -8.69 3.37 13.72
N LEU A 418 -9.35 2.59 14.58
CA LEU A 418 -10.49 3.05 15.39
C LEU A 418 -10.09 3.63 16.75
N ILE A 419 -8.83 3.49 17.18
CA ILE A 419 -8.30 4.05 18.42
C ILE A 419 -7.73 5.44 18.11
N GLU A 420 -8.56 6.48 18.26
CA GLU A 420 -8.19 7.88 18.04
C GLU A 420 -7.56 8.49 19.30
N SER A 421 -7.98 8.02 20.47
CA SER A 421 -7.46 8.43 21.78
C SER A 421 -7.49 7.25 22.74
N GLU A 422 -6.44 7.11 23.52
CA GLU A 422 -6.37 6.08 24.59
C GLU A 422 -7.14 6.49 25.85
N ASN A 423 -7.47 7.79 25.97
CA ASN A 423 -8.12 8.37 27.15
C ASN A 423 -9.59 8.72 26.91
N ASN A 424 -9.95 9.12 25.70
CA ASN A 424 -11.28 9.62 25.40
C ASN A 424 -11.95 8.70 24.38
N LEU A 425 -13.03 8.05 24.82
CA LEU A 425 -13.87 7.25 23.95
C LEU A 425 -15.01 8.12 23.40
N ASN A 426 -15.34 7.96 22.14
CA ASN A 426 -16.43 8.66 21.46
C ASN A 426 -17.37 7.67 20.80
N THR A 427 -18.62 7.60 21.28
CA THR A 427 -19.71 6.86 20.63
C THR A 427 -20.63 7.86 19.98
N SER A 428 -20.85 7.77 18.67
CA SER A 428 -21.57 8.78 17.91
C SER A 428 -22.43 8.26 16.76
N LEU A 429 -23.49 9.02 16.48
CA LEU A 429 -24.29 8.97 15.27
C LEU A 429 -24.13 10.32 14.57
N ASN A 430 -23.62 10.31 13.35
CA ASN A 430 -23.42 11.53 12.55
C ASN A 430 -24.20 11.42 11.24
N PHE A 431 -24.96 12.45 10.93
CA PHE A 431 -25.62 12.62 9.65
C PHE A 431 -25.18 13.94 9.03
N ASN A 432 -24.58 13.88 7.88
CA ASN A 432 -24.14 15.03 7.09
C ASN A 432 -24.94 15.05 5.78
N LEU A 433 -25.49 16.21 5.44
CA LEU A 433 -26.17 16.46 4.17
C LEU A 433 -25.64 17.77 3.61
N TYR A 434 -25.18 17.77 2.38
CA TYR A 434 -24.63 18.98 1.76
C TYR A 434 -24.87 19.02 0.25
N ASN A 435 -24.97 20.23 -0.24
CA ASN A 435 -24.85 20.59 -1.64
C ASN A 435 -24.03 21.89 -1.75
N ASP A 436 -24.02 22.56 -2.91
CA ASP A 436 -23.19 23.74 -3.16
C ASP A 436 -23.44 24.89 -2.19
N ASP A 437 -24.64 25.03 -1.67
CA ASP A 437 -25.06 26.19 -0.87
C ASP A 437 -25.68 25.85 0.50
N LEU A 438 -25.95 24.57 0.79
CA LEU A 438 -26.51 24.10 2.05
C LEU A 438 -25.68 23.00 2.68
N SER A 439 -25.33 23.17 3.95
CA SER A 439 -24.73 22.12 4.78
C SER A 439 -25.57 21.90 6.03
N VAL A 440 -25.96 20.65 6.28
CA VAL A 440 -26.68 20.23 7.48
C VAL A 440 -25.88 19.10 8.15
N LYS A 441 -25.47 19.31 9.38
CA LYS A 441 -24.78 18.31 10.19
C LYS A 441 -25.59 18.06 11.46
N ILE A 442 -25.95 16.81 11.68
CA ILE A 442 -26.64 16.35 12.89
C ILE A 442 -25.73 15.32 13.57
N THR A 443 -25.40 15.56 14.83
CA THR A 443 -24.56 14.69 15.63
C THR A 443 -25.26 14.35 16.94
N SER A 444 -25.26 13.09 17.30
CA SER A 444 -25.60 12.63 18.66
C SER A 444 -24.41 11.81 19.16
N GLU A 445 -23.83 12.22 20.28
CA GLU A 445 -22.57 11.62 20.73
C GLU A 445 -22.44 11.58 22.25
N THR A 446 -21.65 10.59 22.69
CA THR A 446 -21.25 10.45 24.08
C THR A 446 -19.74 10.38 24.13
N TYR A 447 -19.14 11.28 24.88
CA TYR A 447 -17.73 11.20 25.26
C TYR A 447 -17.58 10.56 26.62
N GLU A 448 -16.62 9.66 26.75
CA GLU A 448 -16.20 9.04 28.02
C GLU A 448 -14.72 9.32 28.22
N ASN A 449 -14.36 10.06 29.26
CA ASN A 449 -12.98 10.30 29.64
C ASN A 449 -12.55 9.30 30.71
N LEU A 450 -11.74 8.31 30.33
CA LEU A 450 -11.28 7.22 31.18
C LEU A 450 -10.35 7.67 32.31
N SER A 451 -9.84 8.91 32.27
CA SER A 451 -8.95 9.46 33.31
C SER A 451 -9.69 10.18 34.43
N LEU A 452 -11.00 10.36 34.29
CA LEU A 452 -11.84 11.06 35.25
C LEU A 452 -12.65 10.08 36.12
N PRO A 453 -13.02 10.50 37.34
CA PRO A 453 -13.94 9.71 38.18
C PRO A 453 -15.33 9.63 37.55
N ASP A 454 -16.12 8.62 37.95
CA ASP A 454 -17.44 8.34 37.32
C ASP A 454 -18.39 9.54 37.33
N SER A 455 -18.31 10.45 38.32
CA SER A 455 -19.13 11.68 38.35
C SER A 455 -18.88 12.66 37.22
N ASP A 456 -17.66 12.69 36.70
CA ASP A 456 -17.23 13.69 35.73
C ASP A 456 -16.84 13.07 34.37
N ARG A 457 -16.96 11.75 34.28
CA ARG A 457 -16.45 10.92 33.19
C ARG A 457 -17.20 11.13 31.88
N TYR A 458 -18.53 11.31 31.94
CA TYR A 458 -19.39 11.31 30.77
C TYR A 458 -19.84 12.71 30.33
N GLU A 459 -19.79 12.94 29.03
CA GLU A 459 -20.39 14.09 28.36
C GLU A 459 -21.36 13.58 27.26
N PHE A 460 -22.62 13.97 27.36
CA PHE A 460 -23.65 13.59 26.40
C PHE A 460 -24.08 14.81 25.57
N ILE A 461 -24.10 14.67 24.25
CA ILE A 461 -24.58 15.66 23.30
C ILE A 461 -25.72 15.03 22.49
N TYR A 462 -26.99 15.41 22.77
CA TYR A 462 -28.17 14.81 22.15
C TYR A 462 -29.25 15.86 21.82
N PRO A 463 -29.36 16.36 20.58
CA PRO A 463 -28.37 16.38 19.53
C PRO A 463 -27.53 17.67 19.50
N SER A 464 -26.52 17.69 18.67
CA SER A 464 -25.93 18.87 18.07
C SER A 464 -26.39 18.96 16.61
N ILE A 465 -26.99 20.08 16.20
CA ILE A 465 -27.45 20.34 14.83
C ILE A 465 -26.81 21.63 14.34
N ASN A 466 -26.13 21.57 13.22
CA ASN A 466 -25.55 22.74 12.56
C ASN A 466 -26.10 22.83 11.13
N ILE A 467 -26.69 23.96 10.79
CA ILE A 467 -27.21 24.26 9.46
C ILE A 467 -26.54 25.52 8.97
N ILE A 468 -25.92 25.46 7.81
CA ILE A 468 -25.30 26.63 7.14
C ILE A 468 -25.92 26.73 5.75
N LYS A 469 -26.47 27.90 5.43
CA LYS A 469 -27.00 28.22 4.10
C LYS A 469 -26.30 29.47 3.58
N GLU A 470 -25.68 29.33 2.43
CA GLU A 470 -25.07 30.42 1.67
C GLU A 470 -26.08 30.97 0.63
N PHE A 471 -26.03 32.28 0.39
CA PHE A 471 -26.87 32.93 -0.60
C PHE A 471 -26.02 33.86 -1.47
N ASP A 472 -25.62 33.37 -2.63
CA ASP A 472 -24.74 34.09 -3.56
C ASP A 472 -25.45 35.03 -4.55
N TYR A 473 -26.71 35.32 -4.30
CA TYR A 473 -27.55 36.04 -5.27
C TYR A 473 -27.48 37.58 -5.19
N PHE A 474 -26.48 38.13 -4.49
CA PHE A 474 -26.37 39.58 -4.33
C PHE A 474 -25.16 40.14 -5.10
N ASP A 475 -25.40 41.10 -6.01
CA ASP A 475 -24.35 41.71 -6.84
C ASP A 475 -23.21 42.38 -6.05
N ASN A 476 -23.44 42.68 -4.76
CA ASN A 476 -22.54 43.50 -3.94
C ASN A 476 -21.94 42.77 -2.71
N GLY A 477 -22.23 41.48 -2.52
CA GLY A 477 -21.75 40.76 -1.35
C GLY A 477 -22.39 39.37 -1.17
N SER A 478 -21.94 38.62 -0.19
CA SER A 478 -22.49 37.33 0.20
C SER A 478 -23.31 37.44 1.49
N PHE A 479 -24.33 36.60 1.58
CA PHE A 479 -25.20 36.48 2.74
C PHE A 479 -25.20 35.03 3.21
N SER A 480 -24.99 34.80 4.50
CA SER A 480 -25.06 33.45 5.06
C SER A 480 -25.94 33.40 6.33
N LEU A 481 -26.65 32.31 6.46
CA LEU A 481 -27.43 31.96 7.66
C LEU A 481 -26.80 30.71 8.27
N SER A 482 -26.37 30.82 9.53
CA SER A 482 -25.87 29.67 10.32
C SER A 482 -26.79 29.48 11.54
N SER A 483 -27.27 28.24 11.73
CA SER A 483 -28.09 27.86 12.87
C SER A 483 -27.47 26.69 13.59
N ALA A 484 -27.15 26.84 14.87
CA ALA A 484 -26.58 25.82 15.71
C ALA A 484 -27.47 25.52 16.93
N ILE A 485 -27.87 24.28 17.07
CA ILE A 485 -28.62 23.75 18.22
C ILE A 485 -27.69 22.79 18.96
N LEU A 486 -27.58 22.93 20.28
CA LEU A 486 -26.77 22.08 21.11
C LEU A 486 -27.54 21.73 22.39
N ASN A 487 -27.73 20.42 22.63
CA ASN A 487 -28.19 19.91 23.90
C ASN A 487 -27.08 19.07 24.54
N LYS A 488 -26.55 19.54 25.66
CA LYS A 488 -25.39 18.93 26.34
C LYS A 488 -25.72 18.61 27.79
N GLN A 489 -25.30 17.43 28.26
CA GLN A 489 -25.32 17.03 29.66
C GLN A 489 -23.94 16.51 30.06
N TYR A 490 -23.38 16.97 31.18
CA TYR A 490 -22.06 16.58 31.65
C TYR A 490 -21.96 16.71 33.18
N GLN A 491 -20.89 16.19 33.75
CA GLN A 491 -20.64 16.19 35.20
C GLN A 491 -21.93 15.83 36.01
N THR A 492 -22.52 14.68 35.62
CA THR A 492 -23.69 14.05 36.23
C THR A 492 -24.99 14.88 36.12
N ASN A 493 -25.00 16.18 36.50
CA ASN A 493 -26.22 16.97 36.62
C ASN A 493 -26.22 18.33 35.94
N ILE A 494 -25.17 18.67 35.21
CA ILE A 494 -25.17 19.94 34.43
C ILE A 494 -25.83 19.70 33.08
N LYS A 495 -26.90 20.49 32.80
CA LYS A 495 -27.60 20.47 31.52
C LYS A 495 -27.55 21.81 30.87
N GLU A 496 -27.25 21.83 29.56
CA GLU A 496 -27.18 23.03 28.75
C GLU A 496 -27.89 22.78 27.41
N SER A 497 -28.87 23.59 27.09
CA SER A 497 -29.56 23.64 25.80
C SER A 497 -29.39 24.99 25.20
N THR A 498 -28.83 25.08 24.01
CA THR A 498 -28.58 26.38 23.34
C THR A 498 -29.03 26.33 21.88
N ILE A 499 -29.53 27.47 21.41
CA ILE A 499 -29.85 27.71 19.99
C ILE A 499 -29.20 29.04 19.62
N THR A 500 -28.29 28.97 18.65
CA THR A 500 -27.65 30.16 18.07
C THR A 500 -28.04 30.28 16.61
N ASN A 501 -28.49 31.47 16.21
CA ASN A 501 -28.73 31.78 14.82
C ASN A 501 -27.91 33.03 14.46
N ASP A 502 -27.03 32.87 13.51
CA ASP A 502 -26.13 33.92 12.99
C ASP A 502 -26.54 34.26 11.56
N LEU A 503 -26.85 35.51 11.34
CA LEU A 503 -27.12 36.09 10.04
C LEU A 503 -25.94 36.98 9.69
N ASN A 504 -25.16 36.60 8.73
CA ASN A 504 -23.96 37.33 8.33
C ASN A 504 -24.07 37.83 6.89
N TYR A 505 -23.80 39.12 6.70
CA TYR A 505 -23.66 39.75 5.41
C TYR A 505 -22.24 40.31 5.28
N LYS A 506 -21.54 39.98 4.21
CA LYS A 506 -20.19 40.49 3.89
C LYS A 506 -20.20 41.08 2.47
N SER A 507 -19.89 42.37 2.35
CA SER A 507 -19.74 43.03 1.05
C SER A 507 -18.48 42.54 0.33
N TYR A 508 -18.50 42.53 -1.00
CA TYR A 508 -17.27 42.43 -1.79
C TYR A 508 -16.42 43.70 -1.61
N ASP A 509 -15.10 43.53 -1.81
CA ASP A 509 -14.18 44.68 -1.76
C ASP A 509 -14.46 45.66 -2.89
N LYS A 510 -14.73 46.91 -2.54
CA LYS A 510 -14.88 48.02 -3.48
C LYS A 510 -13.53 48.71 -3.65
N ILE A 511 -13.08 48.80 -4.88
CA ILE A 511 -11.81 49.45 -5.22
C ILE A 511 -12.09 50.89 -5.62
N SER A 512 -11.47 51.85 -4.91
CA SER A 512 -11.52 53.26 -5.28
C SER A 512 -10.55 53.60 -6.41
N SER A 513 -10.68 54.78 -7.02
CA SER A 513 -9.76 55.30 -8.08
C SER A 513 -8.30 55.42 -7.64
N ILE A 514 -8.04 55.49 -6.34
CA ILE A 514 -6.70 55.56 -5.75
C ILE A 514 -6.18 54.21 -5.29
N GLY A 515 -6.92 53.09 -5.54
CA GLY A 515 -6.52 51.74 -5.14
C GLY A 515 -6.85 51.33 -3.70
N LEU A 516 -7.65 52.18 -2.98
CA LEU A 516 -8.14 51.83 -1.64
C LEU A 516 -9.27 50.81 -1.75
N LEU A 517 -9.12 49.69 -1.06
CA LEU A 517 -10.09 48.63 -0.91
C LEU A 517 -10.96 48.95 0.32
N SER A 518 -12.27 48.79 0.18
CA SER A 518 -13.20 48.94 1.29
C SER A 518 -14.25 47.85 1.29
N SER A 519 -14.50 47.27 2.44
CA SER A 519 -15.55 46.27 2.65
C SER A 519 -16.24 46.51 4.00
N TYR A 520 -17.45 45.99 4.12
CA TYR A 520 -18.16 45.99 5.38
C TYR A 520 -18.83 44.65 5.62
N GLU A 521 -18.95 44.29 6.89
CA GLU A 521 -19.56 43.07 7.34
C GLU A 521 -20.51 43.32 8.49
N VAL A 522 -21.68 42.69 8.48
CA VAL A 522 -22.70 42.82 9.52
C VAL A 522 -23.09 41.44 9.99
N LEU A 523 -22.93 41.16 11.28
CA LEU A 523 -23.37 39.93 11.93
C LEU A 523 -24.54 40.27 12.89
N ILE A 524 -25.66 39.61 12.70
CA ILE A 524 -26.78 39.59 13.65
C ILE A 524 -26.82 38.22 14.28
N LYS A 525 -26.68 38.17 15.60
CA LYS A 525 -26.61 36.94 16.39
C LYS A 525 -27.84 36.86 17.31
N ASN A 526 -28.66 35.82 17.16
CA ASN A 526 -29.68 35.47 18.13
C ASN A 526 -29.18 34.24 18.94
N PHE A 527 -29.14 34.41 20.25
CA PHE A 527 -28.75 33.33 21.16
C PHE A 527 -29.83 33.07 22.19
N ASN A 528 -30.24 31.82 22.33
CA ASN A 528 -31.20 31.34 23.32
C ASN A 528 -30.55 30.22 24.12
N SER A 529 -30.75 30.23 25.45
CA SER A 529 -30.26 29.18 26.34
C SER A 529 -31.29 28.80 27.40
N ASP A 530 -31.26 27.50 27.74
CA ASP A 530 -31.98 26.92 28.86
C ASP A 530 -30.98 25.97 29.56
N ALA A 531 -30.64 26.25 30.79
CA ALA A 531 -29.62 25.52 31.50
C ALA A 531 -30.03 25.17 32.93
N ASN A 532 -29.41 24.12 33.47
CA ASN A 532 -29.59 23.73 34.86
C ASN A 532 -28.20 23.39 35.45
N ASN A 533 -27.89 23.97 36.60
CA ASN A 533 -26.62 23.83 37.32
C ASN A 533 -25.36 24.27 36.53
N SER A 534 -25.53 25.02 35.46
CA SER A 534 -24.44 25.55 34.65
C SER A 534 -23.75 26.72 35.33
N SER A 535 -22.45 26.75 35.33
CA SER A 535 -21.66 27.94 35.70
C SER A 535 -21.60 28.97 34.58
N LYS A 536 -21.91 28.56 33.36
CA LYS A 536 -21.78 29.34 32.13
C LYS A 536 -23.07 30.05 31.76
N PHE A 537 -24.22 29.39 31.97
CA PHE A 537 -25.53 29.90 31.61
C PHE A 537 -26.43 29.99 32.82
N SER A 538 -27.36 30.99 32.77
CA SER A 538 -28.40 31.15 33.81
C SER A 538 -29.32 29.92 33.85
N ASN A 539 -29.73 29.51 35.05
CA ASN A 539 -30.79 28.48 35.24
C ASN A 539 -32.17 28.90 34.79
N LYS A 540 -32.30 30.11 34.25
CA LYS A 540 -33.54 30.62 33.63
C LYS A 540 -33.37 30.67 32.14
N LYS A 541 -34.48 30.43 31.41
CA LYS A 541 -34.51 30.62 29.94
C LYS A 541 -34.07 32.06 29.61
N SER A 542 -33.04 32.15 28.83
CA SER A 542 -32.45 33.43 28.39
C SER A 542 -32.56 33.58 26.87
N LYS A 543 -32.88 34.75 26.42
CA LYS A 543 -32.92 35.12 25.00
C LYS A 543 -32.08 36.37 24.82
N SER A 544 -31.23 36.42 23.83
CA SER A 544 -30.47 37.60 23.48
C SER A 544 -30.40 37.79 21.98
N LEU A 545 -30.45 39.04 21.57
CA LEU A 545 -30.19 39.46 20.21
C LEU A 545 -29.04 40.43 20.23
N ALA A 546 -28.06 40.25 19.40
CA ALA A 546 -26.90 41.12 19.32
C ALA A 546 -26.56 41.37 17.86
N ALA A 547 -26.01 42.54 17.61
CA ALA A 547 -25.53 42.92 16.30
C ALA A 547 -24.13 43.53 16.39
N ILE A 548 -23.33 43.24 15.39
CA ILE A 548 -21.99 43.82 15.26
C ILE A 548 -21.74 44.15 13.81
N THR A 549 -21.15 45.32 13.59
CA THR A 549 -20.77 45.82 12.28
C THR A 549 -19.26 46.05 12.24
N ASN A 550 -18.64 45.67 11.17
CA ASN A 550 -17.23 45.87 10.89
C ASN A 550 -17.10 46.59 9.54
N TYR A 551 -16.32 47.69 9.50
CA TYR A 551 -15.92 48.35 8.27
C TYR A 551 -14.39 48.29 8.13
N GLU A 552 -13.92 47.77 7.03
CA GLU A 552 -12.50 47.53 6.79
C GLU A 552 -11.98 48.31 5.59
N LEU A 553 -10.83 48.92 5.76
CA LEU A 553 -10.09 49.63 4.72
C LEU A 553 -8.69 48.99 4.59
N LYS A 554 -8.32 48.63 3.37
CA LYS A 554 -7.02 48.11 3.00
C LYS A 554 -6.41 48.97 1.89
N TYR A 555 -5.12 49.26 2.00
CA TYR A 555 -4.41 50.01 0.96
C TYR A 555 -3.16 49.28 0.52
N PRO A 556 -3.27 48.30 -0.41
CA PRO A 556 -2.12 47.53 -0.89
C PRO A 556 -1.22 48.38 -1.76
N LEU A 557 0.02 48.58 -1.30
CA LEU A 557 1.08 49.30 -2.00
C LEU A 557 2.06 48.26 -2.52
N LYS A 558 2.16 48.14 -3.84
CA LYS A 558 2.99 47.13 -4.50
C LYS A 558 4.16 47.77 -5.23
N LYS A 559 5.36 47.18 -5.01
CA LYS A 559 6.58 47.51 -5.74
C LYS A 559 7.15 46.27 -6.40
N ASN A 560 7.25 46.32 -7.71
CA ASN A 560 7.92 45.26 -8.48
C ASN A 560 9.33 45.69 -8.87
N THR A 561 10.29 44.82 -8.65
CA THR A 561 11.66 44.90 -9.15
C THR A 561 11.96 43.70 -10.02
N ASN A 562 13.12 43.64 -10.68
CA ASN A 562 13.49 42.47 -11.50
C ASN A 562 13.54 41.18 -10.71
N ASN A 563 13.85 41.22 -9.41
CA ASN A 563 14.10 40.04 -8.59
C ASN A 563 13.03 39.81 -7.53
N TYR A 564 12.30 40.86 -7.10
CA TYR A 564 11.36 40.79 -5.99
C TYR A 564 10.08 41.60 -6.25
N THR A 565 8.99 41.08 -5.77
CA THR A 565 7.73 41.79 -5.56
C THR A 565 7.58 42.04 -4.07
N SER A 566 7.53 43.32 -3.66
CA SER A 566 7.19 43.69 -2.28
C SER A 566 5.80 44.34 -2.22
N THR A 567 5.04 43.92 -1.23
CA THR A 567 3.71 44.50 -0.96
C THR A 567 3.65 44.90 0.51
N ILE A 568 3.19 46.14 0.77
CA ILE A 568 2.82 46.55 2.11
C ILE A 568 1.35 46.97 2.09
N THR A 569 0.57 46.40 3.01
CA THR A 569 -0.90 46.63 3.08
C THR A 569 -1.24 47.13 4.46
N PRO A 570 -1.31 48.45 4.69
CA PRO A 570 -1.97 48.99 5.87
C PRO A 570 -3.45 48.62 5.90
N ILE A 571 -3.94 48.25 7.09
CA ILE A 571 -5.30 47.80 7.33
C ILE A 571 -5.87 48.59 8.51
N ILE A 572 -7.06 49.14 8.33
CA ILE A 572 -7.84 49.75 9.42
C ILE A 572 -9.22 49.11 9.41
N SER A 573 -9.65 48.59 10.56
CA SER A 573 -10.96 47.99 10.74
C SER A 573 -11.66 48.65 11.91
N ALA A 574 -12.80 49.27 11.65
CA ALA A 574 -13.66 49.91 12.64
C ALA A 574 -14.85 49.02 12.97
N ARG A 575 -14.99 48.68 14.25
CA ARG A 575 -15.99 47.74 14.75
C ARG A 575 -16.89 48.43 15.75
N TYR A 576 -18.23 48.14 15.62
CA TYR A 576 -19.25 48.66 16.51
C TYR A 576 -20.28 47.61 16.85
N SER A 577 -20.60 47.46 18.12
CA SER A 577 -21.76 46.72 18.60
C SER A 577 -22.48 47.52 19.71
N PRO A 578 -23.80 47.70 19.60
CA PRO A 578 -24.60 48.39 20.64
C PRO A 578 -24.83 47.53 21.88
N ASN A 579 -24.49 46.23 21.82
CA ASN A 579 -24.76 45.25 22.86
C ASN A 579 -23.63 45.14 23.88
N ASP A 580 -23.99 44.86 25.12
CA ASP A 580 -22.98 44.50 26.13
C ASP A 580 -22.45 43.09 25.95
N THR A 581 -21.16 42.92 26.17
CA THR A 581 -20.53 41.56 26.19
C THR A 581 -20.96 40.84 27.47
N LYS A 582 -21.41 39.60 27.39
CA LYS A 582 -21.56 38.73 28.56
C LYS A 582 -20.21 38.50 29.21
N ASN A 583 -20.18 38.27 30.54
CA ASN A 583 -18.94 38.04 31.25
C ASN A 583 -18.27 36.74 30.77
N ARG A 584 -17.13 36.87 30.11
CA ARG A 584 -16.26 35.82 29.56
C ARG A 584 -14.81 36.01 30.00
N SER A 585 -14.58 36.77 31.07
CA SER A 585 -13.26 37.11 31.56
C SER A 585 -12.39 35.90 31.88
N GLN A 586 -13.00 34.79 32.28
CA GLN A 586 -12.32 33.52 32.59
C GLN A 586 -12.18 32.54 31.42
N ASP A 587 -12.73 32.88 30.25
CA ASP A 587 -12.59 32.05 29.05
C ASP A 587 -11.14 32.15 28.54
N ASP A 588 -10.54 30.99 28.22
CA ASP A 588 -9.21 30.93 27.63
C ASP A 588 -9.28 31.17 26.12
N ARG A 589 -9.10 32.43 25.73
CA ARG A 589 -9.13 32.81 24.31
C ARG A 589 -7.88 33.59 23.96
N ILE A 590 -7.13 33.08 23.00
CA ILE A 590 -5.94 33.72 22.44
C ILE A 590 -6.34 34.47 21.17
N ILE A 591 -5.87 35.70 21.05
CA ILE A 591 -5.91 36.47 19.82
C ILE A 591 -4.52 36.46 19.21
N ASN A 592 -4.49 36.22 17.92
CA ASN A 592 -3.31 36.30 17.07
C ASN A 592 -3.61 37.12 15.81
N TYR A 593 -2.65 37.24 14.92
CA TYR A 593 -2.85 38.02 13.70
C TYR A 593 -3.96 37.45 12.79
N ASP A 594 -4.09 36.14 12.72
CA ASP A 594 -5.02 35.45 11.82
C ASP A 594 -6.50 35.73 12.16
N ASN A 595 -6.81 35.96 13.45
CA ASN A 595 -8.18 36.11 13.90
C ASN A 595 -8.55 37.56 14.32
N ILE A 596 -7.59 38.46 14.44
CA ILE A 596 -7.83 39.82 15.00
C ILE A 596 -8.79 40.70 14.17
N PHE A 597 -8.83 40.48 12.85
CA PHE A 597 -9.73 41.23 11.93
C PHE A 597 -11.07 40.53 11.73
N SER A 598 -11.27 39.28 12.18
CA SER A 598 -12.53 38.55 12.04
C SER A 598 -13.68 39.27 12.79
N ILE A 599 -14.89 39.33 12.23
CA ILE A 599 -16.04 39.93 12.88
C ILE A 599 -16.35 39.32 14.25
N ASN A 600 -16.18 38.01 14.41
CA ASN A 600 -16.34 37.28 15.68
C ASN A 600 -14.98 36.80 16.19
N ARG A 601 -13.99 37.71 16.33
CA ARG A 601 -12.61 37.36 16.73
C ARG A 601 -12.47 36.69 18.10
N ILE A 602 -13.42 36.92 19.01
CA ILE A 602 -13.46 36.20 20.29
C ILE A 602 -14.11 34.83 20.19
N GLY A 603 -14.68 34.45 19.06
CA GLY A 603 -15.20 33.11 18.76
C GLY A 603 -16.30 32.62 19.70
N LEU A 604 -17.05 33.51 20.35
CA LEU A 604 -18.10 33.12 21.27
C LEU A 604 -19.39 32.83 20.51
N GLY A 605 -20.03 31.70 20.83
CA GLY A 605 -21.34 31.34 20.26
C GLY A 605 -22.50 32.10 20.88
N ASP A 606 -22.37 32.57 22.12
CA ASP A 606 -23.45 33.11 22.93
C ASP A 606 -23.34 34.61 23.24
N SER A 607 -22.31 35.26 22.76
CA SER A 607 -22.04 36.67 23.00
C SER A 607 -21.32 37.28 21.80
N VAL A 608 -21.29 38.61 21.78
CA VAL A 608 -20.51 39.42 20.83
C VAL A 608 -19.57 40.34 21.59
N GLU A 609 -18.57 40.82 20.93
CA GLU A 609 -17.72 41.90 21.46
C GLU A 609 -18.45 43.22 21.41
N GLY A 610 -18.92 43.70 22.56
CA GLY A 610 -19.66 44.92 22.71
C GLY A 610 -18.79 46.19 22.68
N GLY A 611 -19.41 47.34 22.37
CA GLY A 611 -18.77 48.64 22.33
C GLY A 611 -18.07 48.95 21.00
N GLN A 612 -17.18 49.94 21.02
CA GLN A 612 -16.46 50.43 19.83
C GLN A 612 -14.99 50.09 19.92
N SER A 613 -14.42 49.69 18.78
CA SER A 613 -12.98 49.45 18.67
C SER A 613 -12.47 49.70 17.26
N ILE A 614 -11.23 50.17 17.16
CA ILE A 614 -10.50 50.30 15.92
C ILE A 614 -9.32 49.36 15.97
N THR A 615 -9.18 48.49 15.01
CA THR A 615 -8.02 47.65 14.79
C THR A 615 -7.16 48.28 13.71
N MET A 616 -5.88 48.51 14.01
CA MET A 616 -4.90 48.96 13.06
C MET A 616 -3.85 47.87 12.86
N GLY A 617 -3.54 47.59 11.62
CA GLY A 617 -2.52 46.61 11.29
C GLY A 617 -1.83 46.91 9.98
N THR A 618 -0.83 46.14 9.72
CA THR A 618 -0.10 46.16 8.45
C THR A 618 0.39 44.78 8.12
N GLU A 619 0.35 44.43 6.86
CA GLU A 619 0.97 43.23 6.28
C GLU A 619 2.11 43.66 5.38
N TYR A 620 3.22 43.06 5.51
CA TYR A 620 4.36 43.16 4.59
C TYR A 620 4.64 41.81 3.97
N SER A 621 4.78 41.76 2.66
CA SER A 621 5.15 40.56 1.94
C SER A 621 6.25 40.89 0.93
N LEU A 622 7.30 40.10 0.93
CA LEU A 622 8.41 40.14 -0.02
C LEU A 622 8.54 38.77 -0.67
N ILE A 623 8.23 38.69 -1.96
CA ILE A 623 8.24 37.45 -2.72
C ILE A 623 9.29 37.57 -3.82
N ASN A 624 10.22 36.61 -3.89
CA ASN A 624 11.13 36.50 -5.03
C ASN A 624 10.33 36.12 -6.28
N ASN A 625 10.66 36.73 -7.43
CA ASN A 625 9.97 36.49 -8.70
C ASN A 625 10.04 35.01 -9.16
N ASP A 626 11.02 34.24 -8.66
CA ASP A 626 11.12 32.79 -8.87
C ASP A 626 10.20 32.00 -7.92
N ASN A 627 9.41 32.68 -7.06
CA ASN A 627 8.57 32.10 -6.01
C ASN A 627 9.28 31.19 -5.00
N LYS A 628 10.62 31.27 -4.92
CA LYS A 628 11.44 30.40 -4.08
C LYS A 628 11.71 30.93 -2.68
N ARG A 629 11.51 32.21 -2.46
CA ARG A 629 11.74 32.87 -1.16
C ARG A 629 10.63 33.85 -0.86
N ASN A 630 10.01 33.64 0.28
CA ASN A 630 8.97 34.52 0.77
C ASN A 630 9.30 34.98 2.19
N ILE A 631 9.14 36.27 2.43
CA ILE A 631 9.15 36.82 3.78
C ILE A 631 7.83 37.54 3.96
N SER A 632 7.07 37.20 4.98
CA SER A 632 5.91 37.95 5.40
C SER A 632 6.06 38.42 6.86
N ALA A 633 5.59 39.57 7.14
CA ALA A 633 5.54 40.10 8.49
C ALA A 633 4.23 40.90 8.67
N SER A 634 3.51 40.59 9.72
CA SER A 634 2.23 41.24 10.01
C SER A 634 2.18 41.69 11.45
N LEU A 635 1.57 42.85 11.68
CA LEU A 635 1.37 43.44 12.98
C LEU A 635 -0.01 44.02 13.09
N ALA A 636 -0.67 43.87 14.23
CA ALA A 636 -1.94 44.57 14.50
C ALA A 636 -2.12 44.84 16.00
N THR A 637 -2.88 45.85 16.32
CA THR A 637 -3.32 46.19 17.68
C THR A 637 -4.72 46.77 17.67
N VAL A 638 -5.43 46.69 18.80
CA VAL A 638 -6.79 47.17 18.95
C VAL A 638 -6.87 48.33 19.95
N PHE A 639 -7.54 49.37 19.56
CA PHE A 639 -7.87 50.55 20.39
C PHE A 639 -9.35 50.54 20.72
N ARG A 640 -9.69 50.72 21.99
CA ARG A 640 -11.07 50.84 22.46
C ARG A 640 -11.31 52.20 23.10
N ASP A 641 -12.56 52.70 22.98
CA ASP A 641 -12.96 53.90 23.68
C ASP A 641 -13.06 53.70 25.20
N LYS A 642 -13.55 52.52 25.63
CA LYS A 642 -13.74 52.15 27.03
C LYS A 642 -13.25 50.75 27.29
N GLU A 643 -12.72 50.52 28.50
CA GLU A 643 -12.39 49.16 28.93
C GLU A 643 -13.63 48.27 29.01
N ASN A 644 -13.49 47.01 28.60
CA ASN A 644 -14.52 46.00 28.71
C ASN A 644 -14.01 44.79 29.51
N LYS A 645 -14.27 44.79 30.82
CA LYS A 645 -13.82 43.75 31.76
C LYS A 645 -14.47 42.38 31.55
N ASN A 646 -15.51 42.31 30.73
CA ASN A 646 -16.24 41.08 30.41
C ASN A 646 -15.57 40.25 29.30
N LEU A 647 -14.58 40.79 28.61
CA LEU A 647 -13.85 40.08 27.56
C LEU A 647 -12.80 39.14 28.17
N PRO A 648 -12.43 38.01 27.48
CA PRO A 648 -11.42 37.10 27.93
C PRO A 648 -10.10 37.81 28.26
N LEU A 649 -9.55 37.55 29.47
CA LEU A 649 -8.37 38.28 29.96
C LEU A 649 -7.13 37.99 29.10
N ASN A 650 -6.97 36.71 28.63
CA ASN A 650 -5.86 36.32 27.76
C ASN A 650 -5.91 36.99 26.38
N SER A 651 -7.07 37.42 25.93
CA SER A 651 -7.23 38.12 24.64
C SER A 651 -6.69 39.53 24.65
N THR A 652 -6.54 40.14 25.83
CA THR A 652 -6.24 41.57 26.08
C THR A 652 -7.12 42.56 25.37
N LEU A 653 -8.14 42.12 24.59
CA LEU A 653 -9.09 42.95 23.87
C LEU A 653 -9.94 43.83 24.78
N GLY A 654 -10.06 43.50 26.06
CA GLY A 654 -10.80 44.30 27.06
C GLY A 654 -10.09 45.53 27.53
N LYS A 655 -8.80 45.70 27.30
CA LYS A 655 -8.01 46.89 27.63
C LYS A 655 -8.29 48.02 26.62
N LYS A 656 -8.01 49.26 27.00
CA LYS A 656 -8.09 50.42 26.05
C LYS A 656 -7.16 50.23 24.87
N ASN A 657 -5.97 49.72 25.12
CA ASN A 657 -4.98 49.33 24.11
C ASN A 657 -4.68 47.83 24.34
N SER A 658 -4.96 47.01 23.34
CA SER A 658 -4.60 45.58 23.39
C SER A 658 -3.10 45.39 23.31
N ASP A 659 -2.68 44.18 23.46
CA ASP A 659 -1.34 43.77 23.06
C ASP A 659 -1.13 44.01 21.56
N ILE A 660 0.14 44.05 21.15
CA ILE A 660 0.53 44.07 19.74
C ILE A 660 0.68 42.60 19.31
N PHE A 661 -0.17 42.20 18.39
CA PHE A 661 -0.16 40.86 17.82
C PHE A 661 0.65 40.86 16.53
N GLY A 662 1.51 39.88 16.34
CA GLY A 662 2.32 39.79 15.12
C GLY A 662 2.57 38.37 14.69
N ASN A 663 2.85 38.25 13.41
CA ASN A 663 3.34 37.01 12.80
C ASN A 663 4.49 37.34 11.86
N ILE A 664 5.51 36.53 11.84
CA ILE A 664 6.65 36.60 10.91
C ILE A 664 6.84 35.22 10.31
N GLU A 665 6.72 35.18 9.00
CA GLU A 665 6.94 33.95 8.24
C GLU A 665 8.13 34.12 7.31
N PHE A 666 8.93 33.09 7.21
CA PHE A 666 10.04 33.00 6.27
C PHE A 666 10.07 31.61 5.64
N ASN A 667 9.96 31.58 4.33
CA ASN A 667 10.09 30.33 3.55
C ASN A 667 11.18 30.50 2.49
N ASN A 668 12.09 29.54 2.40
CA ASN A 668 13.18 29.51 1.44
C ASN A 668 13.27 28.15 0.75
N ASP A 669 12.39 27.91 -0.24
CA ASP A 669 12.41 26.77 -1.16
C ASP A 669 12.70 25.42 -0.46
N GLY A 670 11.99 25.16 0.65
CA GLY A 670 12.12 23.92 1.42
C GLY A 670 13.41 23.79 2.24
N PHE A 671 14.29 24.81 2.25
CA PHE A 671 15.47 24.81 3.11
C PHE A 671 15.14 25.22 4.54
N ILE A 672 14.38 26.30 4.71
CA ILE A 672 13.88 26.78 5.99
C ILE A 672 12.45 27.22 5.82
N ASP A 673 11.56 26.65 6.65
CA ASP A 673 10.26 27.21 6.96
C ASP A 673 10.28 27.68 8.41
N PHE A 674 9.95 28.93 8.62
CA PHE A 674 9.94 29.55 9.93
C PHE A 674 8.68 30.36 10.10
N ASP A 675 7.93 30.11 11.15
CA ASP A 675 6.72 30.82 11.57
C ASP A 675 6.87 31.27 13.04
N TYR A 676 6.75 32.56 13.28
CA TYR A 676 6.80 33.13 14.61
C TYR A 676 5.59 34.01 14.89
N GLY A 677 4.65 33.47 15.70
CA GLY A 677 3.51 34.22 16.20
C GLY A 677 3.72 34.76 17.60
N PHE A 678 3.37 36.02 17.87
CA PHE A 678 3.54 36.61 19.20
C PHE A 678 2.41 37.57 19.56
N ALA A 679 2.23 37.74 20.89
CA ALA A 679 1.47 38.84 21.48
C ALA A 679 2.37 39.57 22.50
N LEU A 680 2.77 40.79 22.14
CA LEU A 680 3.63 41.66 22.93
C LEU A 680 2.77 42.69 23.69
N ASP A 681 2.99 42.80 24.99
CA ASP A 681 2.28 43.83 25.82
C ASP A 681 2.49 45.24 25.23
N ASN A 682 1.46 46.04 25.31
CA ASN A 682 1.44 47.43 24.79
C ASN A 682 2.60 48.29 25.33
N ASN A 683 3.15 47.96 26.50
CA ASN A 683 4.31 48.64 27.05
C ASN A 683 5.65 48.09 26.51
N LEU A 684 5.61 47.16 25.61
CA LEU A 684 6.77 46.48 25.01
C LEU A 684 7.71 45.78 26.02
N LYS A 685 7.19 45.34 27.19
CA LYS A 685 7.96 44.74 28.26
C LYS A 685 7.85 43.24 28.38
N THR A 686 6.69 42.70 28.03
CA THR A 686 6.40 41.28 28.26
C THR A 686 5.74 40.68 27.02
N ILE A 687 6.18 39.48 26.64
CA ILE A 687 5.53 38.65 25.65
C ILE A 687 4.52 37.76 26.40
N ASN A 688 3.23 37.87 26.07
CA ASN A 688 2.13 37.13 26.68
C ASN A 688 1.83 35.84 25.93
N TYR A 689 2.11 35.82 24.63
CA TYR A 689 2.02 34.65 23.77
C TYR A 689 3.24 34.60 22.87
N ASN A 690 3.79 33.43 22.67
CA ASN A 690 5.02 33.20 21.92
C ASN A 690 4.99 31.79 21.33
N GLN A 691 4.89 31.70 20.01
CA GLN A 691 4.90 30.44 19.31
C GLN A 691 5.95 30.51 18.19
N ILE A 692 6.84 29.54 18.15
CA ILE A 692 7.81 29.35 17.07
C ILE A 692 7.62 27.98 16.50
N LYS A 693 7.39 27.91 15.21
CA LYS A 693 7.46 26.69 14.43
C LYS A 693 8.55 26.85 13.38
N SER A 694 9.41 25.90 13.27
CA SER A 694 10.50 25.95 12.28
C SER A 694 10.81 24.57 11.75
N THR A 695 10.89 24.44 10.44
CA THR A 695 11.40 23.26 9.73
C THR A 695 12.69 23.64 9.03
N LEU A 696 13.76 22.95 9.35
CA LEU A 696 15.07 23.08 8.72
C LEU A 696 15.33 21.81 7.91
N SER A 697 15.44 21.96 6.60
CA SER A 697 15.72 20.85 5.68
C SER A 697 17.05 21.11 4.96
N PHE A 698 18.09 20.36 5.28
CA PHE A 698 19.39 20.50 4.68
C PHE A 698 19.95 19.17 4.24
N TYR A 699 20.01 18.93 2.93
CA TYR A 699 20.56 17.74 2.31
C TYR A 699 19.93 16.44 2.87
N LYS A 700 20.53 15.83 3.88
CA LYS A 700 20.07 14.58 4.53
C LYS A 700 19.45 14.81 5.92
N PHE A 701 19.33 16.04 6.34
CA PHE A 701 18.91 16.44 7.67
C PHE A 701 17.60 17.20 7.58
N VAL A 702 16.59 16.75 8.30
CA VAL A 702 15.32 17.49 8.51
C VAL A 702 15.10 17.60 10.00
N SER A 703 14.89 18.81 10.48
CA SER A 703 14.59 19.07 11.89
C SER A 703 13.40 20.00 12.03
N GLU A 704 12.40 19.56 12.74
CA GLU A 704 11.22 20.32 13.09
C GLU A 704 11.34 20.75 14.56
N PHE A 705 11.08 22.01 14.82
CA PHE A 705 11.11 22.62 16.14
C PHE A 705 9.79 23.34 16.39
N ASP A 706 9.14 23.04 17.51
CA ASP A 706 7.91 23.69 17.97
C ASP A 706 8.11 24.17 19.41
N PHE A 707 7.94 25.46 19.62
CA PHE A 707 7.98 26.09 20.91
C PHE A 707 6.70 26.88 21.14
N LEU A 708 6.05 26.65 22.26
CA LEU A 708 4.90 27.41 22.72
C LEU A 708 5.14 27.93 24.13
N GLU A 709 4.83 29.20 24.35
CA GLU A 709 4.69 29.80 25.67
C GLU A 709 3.46 30.69 25.70
N LYS A 710 2.50 30.35 26.53
CA LYS A 710 1.26 31.06 26.76
C LYS A 710 1.14 31.40 28.25
N LYS A 711 0.96 32.68 28.57
CA LYS A 711 0.80 33.16 29.96
C LYS A 711 -0.67 33.46 30.27
N GLY A 712 -1.04 33.41 31.54
CA GLY A 712 -2.40 33.76 32.01
C GLY A 712 -3.24 32.53 32.37
N ILE A 713 -4.54 32.55 32.02
CA ILE A 713 -5.46 31.44 32.32
C ILE A 713 -5.01 30.24 31.50
N ASN A 714 -4.88 29.07 32.15
CA ASN A 714 -4.35 27.84 31.55
C ASN A 714 -3.01 28.08 30.84
N SER A 715 -2.05 28.61 31.60
CA SER A 715 -0.65 28.76 31.11
C SER A 715 -0.12 27.45 30.56
N GLU A 716 0.63 27.53 29.51
CA GLU A 716 1.23 26.37 28.86
C GLU A 716 2.60 26.77 28.30
N SER A 717 3.60 25.93 28.54
CA SER A 717 4.90 26.14 27.92
C SER A 717 5.56 24.81 27.64
N TYR A 718 5.92 24.59 26.37
CA TYR A 718 6.64 23.40 25.94
C TYR A 718 7.65 23.68 24.80
N ILE A 719 8.60 22.79 24.67
CA ILE A 719 9.50 22.67 23.54
C ILE A 719 9.36 21.24 23.01
N ALA A 720 9.13 21.11 21.72
CA ALA A 720 9.16 19.85 21.00
C ALA A 720 10.20 19.91 19.87
N ASN A 721 10.85 18.82 19.61
CA ASN A 721 11.77 18.66 18.48
C ASN A 721 11.56 17.30 17.86
N GLU A 722 11.53 17.29 16.53
CA GLU A 722 11.60 16.08 15.72
C GLU A 722 12.70 16.26 14.68
N THR A 723 13.67 15.33 14.68
CA THR A 723 14.82 15.39 13.78
C THR A 723 14.97 14.06 13.07
N LYS A 724 15.09 14.11 11.74
CA LYS A 724 15.39 12.96 10.89
C LYS A 724 16.71 13.20 10.15
N PHE A 725 17.60 12.24 10.24
CA PHE A 725 18.87 12.23 9.53
C PHE A 725 18.92 11.00 8.61
N THR A 726 19.01 11.23 7.31
CA THR A 726 19.16 10.17 6.30
C THR A 726 20.65 9.84 6.16
N LEU A 727 21.06 8.66 6.63
CA LEU A 727 22.46 8.19 6.59
C LEU A 727 22.89 7.91 5.15
N ASN A 728 22.07 7.16 4.42
CA ASN A 728 22.21 6.80 3.00
C ASN A 728 20.82 6.59 2.37
N GLU A 729 20.76 6.09 1.13
CA GLU A 729 19.51 5.88 0.40
C GLU A 729 18.55 4.89 1.11
N SER A 730 19.10 4.03 1.96
CA SER A 730 18.35 2.96 2.62
C SER A 730 18.20 3.13 4.13
N SER A 731 18.88 4.09 4.76
CA SER A 731 18.91 4.17 6.24
C SER A 731 18.67 5.56 6.76
N SER A 732 17.87 5.67 7.81
CA SER A 732 17.62 6.92 8.51
C SER A 732 17.61 6.74 10.04
N ILE A 733 17.92 7.81 10.75
CA ILE A 733 17.79 7.93 12.20
C ILE A 733 16.82 9.06 12.49
N GLY A 734 15.80 8.79 13.30
CA GLY A 734 14.84 9.75 13.81
C GLY A 734 15.01 9.95 15.32
N PHE A 735 14.89 11.18 15.78
CA PHE A 735 14.86 11.54 17.20
C PHE A 735 13.68 12.47 17.45
N ARG A 736 12.88 12.17 18.47
CA ARG A 736 11.75 12.99 18.91
C ARG A 736 11.82 13.24 20.40
N THR A 737 11.52 14.43 20.82
CA THR A 737 11.41 14.78 22.24
C THR A 737 10.41 15.88 22.46
N ARG A 738 9.75 15.87 23.62
CA ARG A 738 8.93 16.98 24.10
C ARG A 738 9.24 17.25 25.57
N ARG A 739 9.42 18.51 25.92
CA ARG A 739 9.64 18.97 27.28
C ARG A 739 8.59 19.99 27.67
N ASN A 740 7.84 19.71 28.69
CA ASN A 740 6.97 20.66 29.37
C ASN A 740 7.83 21.57 30.27
N LYS A 741 7.91 22.86 29.97
CA LYS A 741 8.74 23.82 30.67
C LYS A 741 8.12 24.24 32.01
N GLU A 742 6.78 24.31 32.13
CA GLU A 742 6.09 24.67 33.36
C GLU A 742 6.32 23.64 34.46
N LYS A 743 6.18 22.36 34.09
CA LYS A 743 6.42 21.24 35.00
C LYS A 743 7.90 20.90 35.15
N ASN A 744 8.79 21.53 34.37
CA ASN A 744 10.21 21.20 34.24
C ASN A 744 10.44 19.71 33.95
N LEU A 745 9.58 19.10 33.18
CA LEU A 745 9.52 17.67 32.91
C LEU A 745 9.73 17.38 31.41
N THR A 746 10.68 16.53 31.09
CA THR A 746 10.74 15.91 29.79
C THR A 746 9.64 14.84 29.69
N GLU A 747 8.72 14.97 28.76
CA GLU A 747 7.59 14.05 28.64
C GLU A 747 8.04 12.73 28.05
N TYR A 748 8.82 12.79 26.98
CA TYR A 748 9.37 11.60 26.33
C TYR A 748 10.65 11.86 25.53
N TYR A 749 11.40 10.79 25.30
CA TYR A 749 12.38 10.63 24.25
C TYR A 749 12.00 9.44 23.38
N ASN A 750 12.14 9.61 22.06
CA ASN A 750 11.98 8.55 21.09
C ASN A 750 13.18 8.57 20.13
N LEU A 751 13.80 7.42 19.94
CA LEU A 751 14.88 7.21 18.98
C LEU A 751 14.48 6.09 18.04
N LEU A 752 14.45 6.37 16.74
CA LEU A 752 14.11 5.43 15.68
C LEU A 752 15.29 5.28 14.73
N TYR A 753 15.74 4.06 14.51
CA TYR A 753 16.57 3.70 13.39
C TYR A 753 15.71 2.93 12.39
N GLU A 754 15.69 3.36 11.15
CA GLU A 754 14.95 2.72 10.07
C GLU A 754 15.89 2.39 8.92
N TYR A 755 15.81 1.15 8.45
CA TYR A 755 16.43 0.68 7.22
C TYR A 755 15.31 0.32 6.24
N GLN A 756 15.36 0.88 5.03
CA GLN A 756 14.39 0.63 3.98
C GLN A 756 15.09 0.46 2.64
N ASN A 757 14.78 -0.62 1.95
CA ASN A 757 15.10 -0.79 0.54
C ASN A 757 13.87 -1.26 -0.25
N ASP A 758 14.05 -1.73 -1.48
CA ASP A 758 12.98 -2.19 -2.37
C ASP A 758 12.14 -3.35 -1.82
N CYS A 759 12.69 -4.19 -0.95
CA CYS A 759 12.04 -5.43 -0.52
C CYS A 759 12.01 -5.67 1.01
N LEU A 760 12.69 -4.81 1.79
CA LEU A 760 12.78 -4.93 3.24
C LEU A 760 12.68 -3.57 3.92
N ILE A 761 11.84 -3.46 4.94
CA ILE A 761 11.86 -2.35 5.90
C ILE A 761 12.14 -2.95 7.28
N ALA A 762 13.15 -2.47 7.95
CA ALA A 762 13.49 -2.89 9.31
C ALA A 762 13.64 -1.66 10.20
N GLY A 763 12.99 -1.67 11.36
CA GLY A 763 13.02 -0.57 12.32
C GLY A 763 13.38 -1.03 13.73
N ILE A 764 14.15 -0.19 14.42
CA ILE A 764 14.42 -0.32 15.85
C ILE A 764 13.99 1.00 16.48
N GLU A 765 13.01 0.95 17.36
CA GLU A 765 12.50 2.12 18.07
C GLU A 765 12.69 1.96 19.56
N TYR A 766 13.36 2.93 20.18
CA TYR A 766 13.48 3.06 21.62
C TYR A 766 12.68 4.26 22.09
N THR A 767 11.72 4.04 22.98
CA THR A 767 10.90 5.07 23.59
C THR A 767 11.08 5.06 25.10
N LYS A 768 11.27 6.24 25.69
CA LYS A 768 11.31 6.44 27.13
C LYS A 768 10.34 7.56 27.52
N ASP A 769 9.30 7.19 28.23
CA ASP A 769 8.30 8.09 28.79
C ASP A 769 8.63 8.40 30.26
N TYR A 770 8.52 9.66 30.66
CA TYR A 770 8.86 10.10 32.02
C TYR A 770 7.65 10.54 32.83
N TYR A 771 6.49 10.66 32.22
CA TYR A 771 5.30 11.06 32.94
C TYR A 771 4.50 9.85 33.44
N SER A 772 3.76 10.05 34.52
CA SER A 772 2.78 9.10 35.01
C SER A 772 1.38 9.66 34.87
N ASP A 773 0.45 8.85 34.37
CA ASP A 773 -0.96 9.21 34.20
C ASP A 773 -1.84 8.13 34.84
N GLY A 774 -2.51 8.47 35.93
CA GLY A 774 -3.28 7.51 36.72
C GLY A 774 -2.41 6.39 37.32
N SER A 775 -2.70 5.14 36.93
CA SER A 775 -1.95 3.95 37.38
C SER A 775 -0.71 3.66 36.53
N LEU A 776 -0.50 4.40 35.44
CA LEU A 776 0.64 4.21 34.55
C LEU A 776 1.93 4.74 35.15
N LYS A 777 2.98 3.95 35.10
CA LYS A 777 4.33 4.33 35.50
C LYS A 777 5.16 4.73 34.28
N PRO A 778 6.21 5.56 34.46
CA PRO A 778 7.18 5.80 33.41
C PRO A 778 7.64 4.49 32.74
N GLU A 779 7.72 4.46 31.44
CA GLU A 779 7.99 3.24 30.69
C GLU A 779 9.21 3.40 29.77
N GLU A 780 9.98 2.33 29.66
CA GLU A 780 10.99 2.15 28.61
C GLU A 780 10.53 1.00 27.71
N LEU A 781 10.47 1.29 26.42
CA LEU A 781 10.05 0.34 25.40
C LEU A 781 11.11 0.24 24.32
N LEU A 782 11.54 -0.96 24.01
CA LEU A 782 12.33 -1.25 22.81
C LEU A 782 11.47 -2.08 21.84
N PHE A 783 11.25 -1.55 20.64
CA PHE A 783 10.42 -2.15 19.64
C PHE A 783 11.22 -2.47 18.39
N PHE A 784 11.06 -3.68 17.86
CA PHE A 784 11.65 -4.13 16.61
C PHE A 784 10.54 -4.39 15.60
N SER A 785 10.69 -3.88 14.40
CA SER A 785 9.79 -4.11 13.29
C SER A 785 10.57 -4.61 12.08
N VAL A 786 10.01 -5.56 11.36
CA VAL A 786 10.55 -6.04 10.09
C VAL A 786 9.38 -6.25 9.14
N THR A 787 9.39 -5.56 8.02
CA THR A 787 8.42 -5.70 6.94
C THR A 787 9.11 -6.27 5.72
N ILE A 788 8.64 -7.39 5.22
CA ILE A 788 9.15 -8.07 4.04
C ILE A 788 8.14 -7.89 2.92
N MET A 789 8.52 -7.18 1.87
CA MET A 789 7.64 -6.97 0.72
C MET A 789 7.67 -8.18 -0.23
N PRO A 790 6.53 -8.66 -0.74
CA PRO A 790 5.16 -8.14 -0.63
C PRO A 790 4.31 -8.81 0.48
N PHE A 791 4.91 -9.49 1.47
CA PHE A 791 4.19 -10.30 2.46
C PHE A 791 3.34 -9.51 3.46
N GLY A 792 3.45 -8.21 3.48
CA GLY A 792 2.60 -7.33 4.26
C GLY A 792 3.33 -6.12 4.81
N THR A 793 2.65 -4.98 4.87
CA THR A 793 3.02 -3.82 5.65
C THR A 793 2.49 -4.03 7.06
N ILE A 794 3.36 -4.26 8.02
CA ILE A 794 3.10 -3.84 9.38
C ILE A 794 3.50 -2.38 9.36
N ASP A 795 2.53 -1.48 9.58
CA ASP A 795 2.85 -0.10 9.82
C ASP A 795 3.86 -0.06 10.97
N SER A 796 5.12 0.14 10.61
CA SER A 796 6.08 0.69 11.55
C SER A 796 5.41 1.93 12.15
N PRO A 797 5.51 2.22 13.44
CA PRO A 797 5.18 3.53 13.95
C PRO A 797 6.09 4.52 13.22
N GLY A 798 5.69 4.88 12.01
CA GLY A 798 6.39 5.84 11.19
C GLY A 798 6.33 7.18 11.88
N ILE A 799 7.40 7.89 11.83
CA ILE A 799 7.41 9.33 11.97
C ILE A 799 6.61 9.85 10.76
N ASN A 800 5.32 10.15 10.97
CA ASN A 800 4.50 10.86 9.98
C ASN A 800 4.73 12.35 10.11
#